data_d042b30d5cd69be66cfab092527db42f
#
_entry.id   d042b30d5cd69be66cfab092527db42f
#
_cell.length_a   1.000
_cell.length_b   1.000
_cell.length_c   1.000
_cell.angle_alpha   90.00
_cell.angle_beta   90.00
_cell.angle_gamma   90.00
#
_symmetry.space_group_name_H-M   'P 1'
#
loop_
_entity.id
_entity.type
_entity.pdbx_description
1 polymer ?
#
loop_
_entity_poly.entity_id
_entity_poly.type
_entity_poly.pdbx_seq_one_letter_code
_entity_poly.pdbx_strand_id
1 'polypeptide(L)'
;MSQEVPEKVHSDQTNNVNPILTFLCSLLLVCPGLAKDKQPNVVILLADDLGSQDLGCYGGPVKTPALDSLAARGVKFTDFHAGAAVCSPSRATLLTGRQNLRTGIYGVLQDQWHNMHLLEREVTIAEVLQQAGYGTAHFGKWHIGMTSGKRKKPSPTRHGFDYWFGLSNGAHPNHRNPTNFMRNGKRVGPMKGYSCQIVVSDAINWLETKPEQDQPFFLNIWFNEPHSKLAAPDEIVSIYGDLKDEAALYSATVDNTDRAIGRLVEKLEAMGKLDNTIIIYSSDHGSYRPDRNGGLKGNKGSNFQGGLRSPGIFFWPVGIRGGRIESTSSGAVDLLPTICGLAGIDKPKGVHLDGADLSPLLIEKGTFKRSQPMIWLSPSSVHLATLREGNYTLMGYRGYKLPSNQVRKNELVLQMAKMAGIDPSLSNLGSRVTNTTFTSPEYTRLKNEFVRARTFQESWIPIIKKGGFSRFALYDLESDPLQKKDVSKQRPKVNERLKKKLLELYKDVLEDAPDWPVVDNNAGGQSIADNWHQWRGPGNNGVSRTADPPLRWSEEKNLRWKAEIQGTGTGSPIVWGNKVFVTTAINTGRVDPSLPKPEDQPERVFGIKHPNTSYEMFVLCFNRNTGKELWRDVARTLVPHEGHHRHASYASASAYCDGERVYCWFGSAGMFAYSLDGKRLWERDLGRAKVGASLGEGSSPVVHDGKIIIVRDHAGQSTIEVMDASDGRTIWKKDRDEKNAWATPAIAEHNGATQVITAASNRVRSYDLESGEIIWHAEGLTGNCTPSPIVDGKVVYCMSGYKGYSLLAIPITGKGDVTDSILWKVERGTPYVPSPILYDGLLYITQANQNIMTSVDVKDGSRVIERERLPGLGGIYSSPVGAAGRIYMTDRKGTVLVLERGSEVKVLATNQLDDNFHASPALAGRQLFLRGMRFLYCLEEGALR
;
A
#
# COMPACT_ATOMS: atom_id res chain seq x y z
N MET A 1 -37.02 0.35 61.72
CA MET A 1 -38.17 1.25 61.94
C MET A 1 -38.91 1.24 60.62
N SER A 2 -39.78 0.30 60.50
CA SER A 2 -41.20 0.27 60.80
C SER A 2 -42.03 1.05 59.81
N GLN A 3 -42.77 0.31 59.07
CA GLN A 3 -44.19 0.00 59.15
C GLN A 3 -45.02 0.91 58.23
N GLU A 4 -46.06 0.57 57.53
CA GLU A 4 -46.90 -0.63 57.41
C GLU A 4 -47.99 -0.30 56.37
N VAL A 5 -48.55 -1.35 55.79
CA VAL A 5 -49.78 -1.42 54.99
C VAL A 5 -51.04 -1.32 55.99
N PRO A 6 -52.27 -0.97 55.60
CA PRO A 6 -53.24 -1.95 55.16
C PRO A 6 -54.29 -1.52 54.13
N GLU A 7 -54.74 -2.38 53.22
CA GLU A 7 -55.82 -3.40 53.25
C GLU A 7 -57.30 -2.98 53.44
N LYS A 8 -58.11 -3.43 52.44
CA LYS A 8 -59.51 -3.95 52.54
C LYS A 8 -60.70 -2.94 52.53
N VAL A 9 -61.89 -3.23 52.06
CA VAL A 9 -62.71 -4.45 51.79
C VAL A 9 -64.04 -4.05 51.11
N HIS A 10 -64.62 -4.90 50.27
CA HIS A 10 -66.04 -5.32 49.99
C HIS A 10 -67.12 -4.26 49.75
N SER A 11 -68.19 -4.50 48.99
CA SER A 11 -69.05 -5.65 48.71
C SER A 11 -70.13 -5.38 47.67
N ASP A 12 -70.42 -6.33 46.83
CA ASP A 12 -71.69 -7.04 46.61
C ASP A 12 -73.00 -6.27 46.26
N GLN A 13 -73.70 -6.66 45.21
CA GLN A 13 -74.77 -7.55 45.06
C GLN A 13 -75.52 -7.41 43.71
N THR A 14 -75.57 -8.50 42.97
CA THR A 14 -76.70 -9.28 42.42
C THR A 14 -77.91 -8.57 41.80
N ASN A 15 -78.29 -8.91 40.58
CA ASN A 15 -79.49 -9.87 40.31
C ASN A 15 -79.70 -10.08 38.78
N ASN A 16 -79.84 -11.41 38.53
CA ASN A 16 -80.53 -12.12 37.45
C ASN A 16 -81.59 -11.42 36.58
N VAL A 17 -81.61 -11.77 35.31
CA VAL A 17 -82.60 -12.61 34.59
C VAL A 17 -82.25 -12.92 33.17
N ASN A 18 -82.23 -14.16 32.74
CA ASN A 18 -82.16 -14.80 31.40
C ASN A 18 -83.56 -14.83 30.74
N PRO A 19 -83.72 -15.36 29.51
CA PRO A 19 -83.03 -15.36 28.22
C PRO A 19 -83.97 -15.09 27.03
N ILE A 20 -83.46 -14.82 25.81
CA ILE A 20 -84.09 -15.28 24.53
C ILE A 20 -83.04 -15.30 23.42
N LEU A 21 -83.01 -16.46 22.78
CA LEU A 21 -82.28 -16.82 21.61
C LEU A 21 -82.54 -15.88 20.42
N THR A 22 -81.53 -15.36 19.76
CA THR A 22 -81.57 -15.03 18.34
C THR A 22 -80.20 -15.25 17.72
N PHE A 23 -80.12 -16.21 16.78
CA PHE A 23 -78.99 -16.52 15.94
C PHE A 23 -78.73 -15.33 15.01
N LEU A 24 -77.57 -14.61 15.11
CA LEU A 24 -77.05 -13.76 14.06
C LEU A 24 -75.61 -14.17 13.80
N CYS A 25 -75.32 -14.66 12.62
CA CYS A 25 -73.96 -14.91 12.10
C CYS A 25 -73.19 -13.59 12.19
N SER A 26 -72.26 -13.47 13.09
CA SER A 26 -71.23 -12.44 13.11
C SER A 26 -70.13 -12.94 12.19
N LEU A 27 -70.06 -12.43 10.99
CA LEU A 27 -68.86 -12.45 10.17
C LEU A 27 -67.77 -11.71 10.99
N LEU A 28 -66.86 -12.42 11.57
CA LEU A 28 -65.59 -11.90 12.04
C LEU A 28 -64.79 -11.43 10.81
N LEU A 29 -64.88 -10.14 10.45
CA LEU A 29 -63.85 -9.49 9.71
C LEU A 29 -62.58 -9.56 10.52
N VAL A 30 -61.74 -10.56 10.24
CA VAL A 30 -60.33 -10.55 10.59
C VAL A 30 -59.75 -9.40 9.74
N CYS A 31 -59.56 -8.23 10.36
CA CYS A 31 -58.61 -7.24 9.83
C CYS A 31 -57.31 -7.98 9.71
N PRO A 32 -56.72 -8.10 8.49
CA PRO A 32 -55.36 -8.52 8.42
C PRO A 32 -54.56 -7.44 9.14
N GLY A 33 -54.03 -7.78 10.33
CA GLY A 33 -53.01 -6.98 10.98
C GLY A 33 -51.96 -6.68 9.91
N LEU A 34 -51.64 -5.42 9.73
CA LEU A 34 -50.55 -4.95 8.88
C LEU A 34 -49.32 -5.75 9.28
N ALA A 35 -49.08 -6.86 8.58
CA ALA A 35 -47.77 -7.48 8.59
C ALA A 35 -46.83 -6.38 8.14
N LYS A 36 -45.93 -5.93 8.99
CA LYS A 36 -44.83 -5.05 8.64
C LYS A 36 -44.20 -5.68 7.40
N ASP A 37 -44.34 -5.06 6.24
CA ASP A 37 -43.81 -5.58 4.99
C ASP A 37 -42.37 -6.00 5.24
N LYS A 38 -42.06 -7.30 5.03
CA LYS A 38 -40.69 -7.79 5.21
C LYS A 38 -39.77 -7.01 4.28
N GLN A 39 -38.74 -6.37 4.84
CA GLN A 39 -37.73 -5.65 4.05
C GLN A 39 -37.21 -6.57 2.92
N PRO A 40 -37.06 -6.07 1.67
CA PRO A 40 -36.58 -6.85 0.56
C PRO A 40 -35.12 -7.24 0.73
N ASN A 41 -34.74 -8.44 0.28
CA ASN A 41 -33.33 -8.75 0.07
C ASN A 41 -32.77 -7.93 -1.08
N VAL A 42 -31.47 -7.72 -1.11
CA VAL A 42 -30.78 -6.96 -2.17
C VAL A 42 -29.63 -7.78 -2.74
N VAL A 43 -29.56 -7.88 -4.05
CA VAL A 43 -28.46 -8.55 -4.81
C VAL A 43 -27.96 -7.60 -5.89
N ILE A 44 -26.71 -7.24 -5.86
CA ILE A 44 -26.03 -6.51 -6.94
C ILE A 44 -25.13 -7.50 -7.69
N LEU A 45 -25.34 -7.66 -8.99
CA LEU A 45 -24.54 -8.46 -9.90
C LEU A 45 -23.79 -7.51 -10.83
N LEU A 46 -22.46 -7.49 -10.77
CA LEU A 46 -21.63 -6.57 -11.57
C LEU A 46 -20.63 -7.34 -12.41
N ALA A 47 -20.73 -7.20 -13.74
CA ALA A 47 -19.72 -7.70 -14.67
C ALA A 47 -18.49 -6.77 -14.71
N ASP A 48 -17.37 -7.26 -15.23
CA ASP A 48 -16.09 -6.55 -15.38
C ASP A 48 -15.72 -6.49 -16.87
N ASP A 49 -15.70 -5.30 -17.46
CA ASP A 49 -15.39 -5.09 -18.88
C ASP A 49 -16.49 -5.53 -19.89
N LEU A 50 -17.75 -5.65 -19.47
CA LEU A 50 -18.85 -6.05 -20.34
C LEU A 50 -19.40 -4.85 -21.12
N GLY A 51 -19.61 -5.01 -22.43
CA GLY A 51 -20.20 -3.99 -23.29
C GLY A 51 -21.70 -3.85 -23.13
N SER A 52 -22.22 -2.68 -23.51
CA SER A 52 -23.64 -2.35 -23.41
C SER A 52 -24.54 -3.22 -24.32
N GLN A 53 -23.95 -3.91 -25.32
CA GLN A 53 -24.65 -4.80 -26.26
C GLN A 53 -24.02 -6.20 -26.34
N ASP A 54 -23.53 -6.72 -25.25
CA ASP A 54 -23.11 -8.13 -25.19
C ASP A 54 -24.28 -9.08 -24.96
N LEU A 55 -25.26 -8.67 -24.16
CA LEU A 55 -26.37 -9.53 -23.71
C LEU A 55 -27.48 -9.69 -24.74
N GLY A 56 -28.15 -10.84 -24.80
CA GLY A 56 -29.27 -11.14 -25.69
C GLY A 56 -30.40 -10.09 -25.56
N CYS A 57 -30.80 -9.75 -24.34
CA CYS A 57 -31.86 -8.75 -24.11
C CYS A 57 -31.51 -7.34 -24.59
N TYR A 58 -30.24 -7.04 -24.85
CA TYR A 58 -29.79 -5.78 -25.48
C TYR A 58 -29.47 -5.93 -26.98
N GLY A 59 -29.83 -7.06 -27.59
CA GLY A 59 -29.55 -7.36 -29.02
C GLY A 59 -28.12 -7.81 -29.29
N GLY A 60 -27.42 -8.25 -28.29
CA GLY A 60 -26.04 -8.77 -28.35
C GLY A 60 -25.98 -10.21 -28.84
N PRO A 61 -24.77 -10.67 -29.23
CA PRO A 61 -24.59 -12.00 -29.83
C PRO A 61 -24.46 -13.13 -28.81
N VAL A 62 -24.37 -12.82 -27.49
CA VAL A 62 -24.15 -13.83 -26.46
C VAL A 62 -25.48 -14.35 -25.94
N LYS A 63 -25.56 -15.68 -25.77
CA LYS A 63 -26.72 -16.33 -25.14
C LYS A 63 -26.68 -16.06 -23.63
N THR A 64 -27.69 -15.31 -23.14
CA THR A 64 -27.77 -14.91 -21.73
C THR A 64 -29.18 -15.14 -21.16
N PRO A 65 -29.68 -16.39 -21.18
CA PRO A 65 -31.08 -16.69 -20.85
C PRO A 65 -31.48 -16.28 -19.43
N ALA A 66 -30.56 -16.34 -18.44
CA ALA A 66 -30.85 -15.94 -17.05
C ALA A 66 -31.04 -14.42 -16.95
N LEU A 67 -30.11 -13.63 -17.53
CA LEU A 67 -30.22 -12.18 -17.58
C LEU A 67 -31.38 -11.71 -18.49
N ASP A 68 -31.62 -12.39 -19.59
CA ASP A 68 -32.74 -12.09 -20.51
C ASP A 68 -34.08 -12.28 -19.78
N SER A 69 -34.20 -13.34 -18.96
CA SER A 69 -35.39 -13.59 -18.13
C SER A 69 -35.57 -12.51 -17.06
N LEU A 70 -34.50 -12.11 -16.36
CA LEU A 70 -34.55 -11.02 -15.37
C LEU A 70 -34.96 -9.71 -16.04
N ALA A 71 -34.45 -9.40 -17.24
CA ALA A 71 -34.80 -8.20 -18.01
C ALA A 71 -36.27 -8.22 -18.47
N ALA A 72 -36.77 -9.38 -18.94
CA ALA A 72 -38.14 -9.53 -19.39
C ALA A 72 -39.17 -9.46 -18.25
N ARG A 73 -38.77 -9.90 -17.04
CA ARG A 73 -39.62 -9.89 -15.84
C ARG A 73 -39.39 -8.65 -14.98
N GLY A 74 -38.42 -7.79 -15.31
CA GLY A 74 -38.03 -6.60 -14.58
C GLY A 74 -38.15 -5.32 -15.40
N VAL A 75 -37.29 -4.35 -15.14
CA VAL A 75 -37.11 -3.11 -15.88
C VAL A 75 -35.75 -3.09 -16.54
N LYS A 76 -35.70 -2.96 -17.86
CA LYS A 76 -34.50 -2.84 -18.67
C LYS A 76 -34.25 -1.38 -19.00
N PHE A 77 -33.13 -0.82 -18.53
CA PHE A 77 -32.71 0.53 -18.89
C PHE A 77 -31.92 0.56 -20.19
N THR A 78 -32.27 1.46 -21.09
CA THR A 78 -31.54 1.68 -22.35
C THR A 78 -30.52 2.82 -22.27
N ASP A 79 -30.59 3.66 -21.23
CA ASP A 79 -29.66 4.76 -20.98
C ASP A 79 -29.07 4.69 -19.56
N PHE A 80 -28.52 3.51 -19.18
CA PHE A 80 -27.83 3.30 -17.91
C PHE A 80 -26.32 3.44 -18.07
N HIS A 81 -25.65 4.03 -17.08
CA HIS A 81 -24.24 4.35 -17.14
C HIS A 81 -23.47 3.79 -15.94
N ALA A 82 -22.25 3.38 -16.17
CA ALA A 82 -21.28 3.06 -15.14
C ALA A 82 -20.91 4.29 -14.29
N GLY A 83 -20.34 4.08 -13.11
CA GLY A 83 -19.87 5.16 -12.24
C GLY A 83 -18.65 5.91 -12.79
N ALA A 84 -17.82 5.24 -13.58
CA ALA A 84 -16.67 5.82 -14.29
C ALA A 84 -16.30 4.93 -15.49
N ALA A 85 -15.42 5.39 -16.36
CA ALA A 85 -14.97 4.64 -17.54
C ALA A 85 -13.93 3.55 -17.25
N VAL A 86 -13.57 3.31 -15.97
CA VAL A 86 -12.57 2.31 -15.52
C VAL A 86 -12.94 1.71 -14.16
N CYS A 87 -12.43 0.50 -13.87
CA CYS A 87 -12.89 -0.38 -12.81
C CYS A 87 -12.95 0.27 -11.40
N SER A 88 -11.79 0.58 -10.76
CA SER A 88 -11.76 1.04 -9.36
C SER A 88 -12.60 2.30 -9.11
N PRO A 89 -12.51 3.36 -9.95
CA PRO A 89 -13.36 4.53 -9.84
C PRO A 89 -14.86 4.21 -9.94
N SER A 90 -15.26 3.35 -10.89
CA SER A 90 -16.65 2.98 -11.08
C SER A 90 -17.22 2.21 -9.89
N ARG A 91 -16.45 1.26 -9.36
CA ARG A 91 -16.82 0.43 -8.20
C ARG A 91 -16.98 1.27 -6.94
N ALA A 92 -16.10 2.26 -6.73
CA ALA A 92 -16.21 3.20 -5.63
C ALA A 92 -17.49 4.06 -5.75
N THR A 93 -17.76 4.62 -6.94
CA THR A 93 -18.98 5.40 -7.20
C THR A 93 -20.25 4.56 -6.99
N LEU A 94 -20.27 3.31 -7.49
CA LEU A 94 -21.41 2.40 -7.32
C LEU A 94 -21.72 2.17 -5.83
N LEU A 95 -20.69 1.88 -5.04
CA LEU A 95 -20.88 1.48 -3.65
C LEU A 95 -21.26 2.64 -2.73
N THR A 96 -20.86 3.87 -3.07
CA THR A 96 -21.02 5.06 -2.22
C THR A 96 -22.10 6.05 -2.70
N GLY A 97 -22.55 5.96 -3.96
CA GLY A 97 -23.42 6.98 -4.56
C GLY A 97 -22.73 8.34 -4.76
N ARG A 98 -21.40 8.38 -4.75
CA ARG A 98 -20.56 9.59 -4.83
C ARG A 98 -19.58 9.53 -5.98
N GLN A 99 -19.18 10.68 -6.49
CA GLN A 99 -18.13 10.73 -7.51
C GLN A 99 -16.81 10.15 -7.00
N ASN A 100 -16.18 9.34 -7.83
CA ASN A 100 -14.97 8.59 -7.48
C ASN A 100 -13.83 9.43 -6.89
N LEU A 101 -13.67 10.70 -7.31
CA LEU A 101 -12.63 11.56 -6.74
C LEU A 101 -12.91 11.91 -5.28
N ARG A 102 -14.17 12.11 -4.88
CA ARG A 102 -14.56 12.35 -3.48
C ARG A 102 -14.17 11.18 -2.59
N THR A 103 -14.31 9.96 -3.12
CA THR A 103 -14.00 8.72 -2.39
C THR A 103 -12.50 8.41 -2.27
N GLY A 104 -11.64 9.25 -2.87
CA GLY A 104 -10.20 9.06 -2.91
C GLY A 104 -9.68 8.22 -4.08
N ILE A 105 -10.55 7.75 -4.97
CA ILE A 105 -10.16 6.86 -6.08
C ILE A 105 -10.02 7.66 -7.37
N TYR A 106 -8.80 8.09 -7.68
CA TYR A 106 -8.49 8.91 -8.86
C TYR A 106 -8.28 8.12 -10.15
N GLY A 107 -8.02 6.83 -10.06
CA GLY A 107 -7.73 5.97 -11.20
C GLY A 107 -7.74 4.49 -10.84
N VAL A 108 -7.38 3.63 -11.79
CA VAL A 108 -7.31 2.18 -11.57
C VAL A 108 -6.26 1.84 -10.54
N LEU A 109 -6.64 1.11 -9.50
CA LEU A 109 -5.76 0.72 -8.42
C LEU A 109 -4.84 -0.44 -8.80
N GLN A 110 -3.63 -0.38 -8.26
CA GLN A 110 -2.70 -1.50 -8.16
C GLN A 110 -2.27 -1.55 -6.70
N ASP A 111 -2.81 -2.49 -5.94
CA ASP A 111 -2.69 -2.50 -4.48
C ASP A 111 -1.24 -2.54 -3.98
N GLN A 112 -0.34 -3.16 -4.76
CA GLN A 112 1.08 -3.22 -4.44
C GLN A 112 1.82 -1.88 -4.62
N TRP A 113 1.24 -0.90 -5.35
CA TRP A 113 1.92 0.36 -5.68
C TRP A 113 1.22 1.62 -5.15
N HIS A 114 -0.12 1.60 -5.05
CA HIS A 114 -0.90 2.76 -4.62
C HIS A 114 -1.18 2.74 -3.12
N ASN A 115 -1.20 3.91 -2.51
CA ASN A 115 -1.80 4.12 -1.19
C ASN A 115 -3.30 4.34 -1.30
N MET A 116 -3.76 4.85 -2.44
CA MET A 116 -5.19 5.03 -2.71
C MET A 116 -5.99 3.77 -2.39
N HIS A 117 -7.11 3.97 -1.73
CA HIS A 117 -8.13 2.98 -1.42
C HIS A 117 -9.45 3.70 -1.14
N LEU A 118 -10.56 2.99 -1.09
CA LEU A 118 -11.81 3.55 -0.59
C LEU A 118 -11.61 3.97 0.87
N LEU A 119 -11.87 5.25 1.17
CA LEU A 119 -11.67 5.79 2.50
C LEU A 119 -12.71 5.25 3.48
N GLU A 120 -12.30 4.92 4.71
CA GLU A 120 -13.21 4.44 5.76
C GLU A 120 -14.24 5.50 6.22
N ARG A 121 -14.08 6.75 5.82
CA ARG A 121 -15.07 7.80 6.04
C ARG A 121 -16.26 7.74 5.06
N GLU A 122 -16.11 7.01 3.97
CA GLU A 122 -17.16 6.89 2.95
C GLU A 122 -18.24 5.91 3.42
N VAL A 123 -19.48 6.34 3.33
CA VAL A 123 -20.62 5.48 3.66
C VAL A 123 -21.00 4.66 2.44
N THR A 124 -21.05 3.34 2.60
CA THR A 124 -21.34 2.38 1.53
C THR A 124 -22.77 1.84 1.60
N ILE A 125 -23.26 1.27 0.51
CA ILE A 125 -24.52 0.51 0.48
C ILE A 125 -24.52 -0.56 1.58
N ALA A 126 -23.38 -1.25 1.78
CA ALA A 126 -23.29 -2.31 2.77
C ALA A 126 -23.43 -1.78 4.21
N GLU A 127 -22.80 -0.67 4.55
CA GLU A 127 -22.92 -0.04 5.86
C GLU A 127 -24.34 0.43 6.15
N VAL A 128 -25.02 1.03 5.17
CA VAL A 128 -26.41 1.47 5.30
C VAL A 128 -27.34 0.27 5.56
N LEU A 129 -27.19 -0.80 4.77
CA LEU A 129 -28.00 -2.01 4.92
C LEU A 129 -27.66 -2.78 6.20
N GLN A 130 -26.37 -2.87 6.58
CA GLN A 130 -25.95 -3.49 7.84
C GLN A 130 -26.57 -2.77 9.06
N GLN A 131 -26.56 -1.43 9.05
CA GLN A 131 -27.20 -0.63 10.10
C GLN A 131 -28.72 -0.81 10.13
N ALA A 132 -29.32 -1.15 9.00
CA ALA A 132 -30.75 -1.49 8.90
C ALA A 132 -31.06 -2.96 9.26
N GLY A 133 -30.07 -3.73 9.73
CA GLY A 133 -30.25 -5.10 10.19
C GLY A 133 -30.08 -6.19 9.12
N TYR A 134 -29.50 -5.86 7.96
CA TYR A 134 -29.20 -6.85 6.92
C TYR A 134 -27.93 -7.64 7.26
N GLY A 135 -27.93 -8.93 6.95
CA GLY A 135 -26.69 -9.69 6.78
C GLY A 135 -26.01 -9.32 5.45
N THR A 136 -24.76 -8.92 5.47
CA THR A 136 -24.08 -8.35 4.32
C THR A 136 -22.90 -9.21 3.85
N ALA A 137 -22.81 -9.48 2.54
CA ALA A 137 -21.72 -10.28 2.00
C ALA A 137 -21.22 -9.79 0.63
N HIS A 138 -19.88 -9.80 0.44
CA HIS A 138 -19.22 -9.47 -0.82
C HIS A 138 -18.57 -10.70 -1.43
N PHE A 139 -18.73 -10.86 -2.75
CA PHE A 139 -18.16 -11.97 -3.52
C PHE A 139 -17.48 -11.48 -4.79
N GLY A 140 -16.28 -11.98 -5.05
CA GLY A 140 -15.53 -11.72 -6.27
C GLY A 140 -14.53 -10.57 -6.21
N LYS A 141 -14.43 -9.78 -7.28
CA LYS A 141 -13.45 -8.71 -7.43
C LYS A 141 -13.77 -7.49 -6.55
N TRP A 142 -12.86 -7.12 -5.64
CA TRP A 142 -13.01 -5.90 -4.83
C TRP A 142 -12.52 -4.64 -5.54
N HIS A 143 -11.26 -4.55 -5.84
CA HIS A 143 -10.55 -3.54 -6.64
C HIS A 143 -10.69 -2.08 -6.19
N ILE A 144 -11.08 -1.81 -4.96
CA ILE A 144 -11.12 -0.46 -4.35
C ILE A 144 -10.23 -0.34 -3.11
N GLY A 145 -9.18 -1.15 -3.08
CA GLY A 145 -8.16 -1.20 -2.05
C GLY A 145 -8.23 -2.50 -1.22
N MET A 146 -7.15 -3.27 -1.24
CA MET A 146 -6.98 -4.47 -0.44
C MET A 146 -5.52 -4.54 0.02
N THR A 147 -5.29 -5.00 1.24
CA THR A 147 -3.94 -5.18 1.76
C THR A 147 -3.09 -6.03 0.81
N SER A 148 -1.94 -5.52 0.42
CA SER A 148 -0.99 -6.19 -0.47
C SER A 148 0.43 -6.00 0.03
N GLY A 149 1.09 -7.06 0.43
CA GLY A 149 2.41 -7.00 1.04
C GLY A 149 2.38 -6.14 2.31
N LYS A 150 3.25 -5.15 2.39
CA LYS A 150 3.35 -4.22 3.53
C LYS A 150 2.31 -3.09 3.52
N ARG A 151 1.53 -2.93 2.43
CA ARG A 151 0.50 -1.89 2.33
C ARG A 151 -0.80 -2.37 2.95
N LYS A 152 -1.04 -1.99 4.19
CA LYS A 152 -2.31 -2.24 4.87
C LYS A 152 -3.38 -1.30 4.31
N LYS A 153 -4.51 -1.88 3.90
CA LYS A 153 -5.68 -1.15 3.40
C LYS A 153 -6.93 -1.73 4.03
N PRO A 154 -8.00 -0.93 4.14
CA PRO A 154 -9.27 -1.44 4.63
C PRO A 154 -9.75 -2.63 3.79
N SER A 155 -10.20 -3.69 4.43
CA SER A 155 -10.85 -4.83 3.78
C SER A 155 -12.34 -4.57 3.58
N PRO A 156 -13.07 -5.39 2.82
CA PRO A 156 -14.53 -5.27 2.72
C PRO A 156 -15.25 -5.22 4.09
N THR A 157 -14.71 -5.87 5.12
CA THR A 157 -15.24 -5.82 6.50
C THR A 157 -15.27 -4.40 7.07
N ARG A 158 -14.30 -3.54 6.70
CA ARG A 158 -14.24 -2.13 7.14
C ARG A 158 -15.22 -1.22 6.39
N HIS A 159 -15.92 -1.77 5.43
CA HIS A 159 -16.91 -1.11 4.57
C HIS A 159 -18.29 -1.78 4.66
N GLY A 160 -18.62 -2.37 5.82
CA GLY A 160 -19.95 -2.86 6.15
C GLY A 160 -20.27 -4.28 5.66
N PHE A 161 -19.29 -5.11 5.27
CA PHE A 161 -19.52 -6.50 4.93
C PHE A 161 -19.17 -7.46 6.07
N ASP A 162 -20.15 -8.21 6.55
CA ASP A 162 -19.97 -9.22 7.59
C ASP A 162 -19.17 -10.42 7.10
N TYR A 163 -19.31 -10.72 5.81
CA TYR A 163 -18.61 -11.82 5.13
C TYR A 163 -18.06 -11.36 3.79
N TRP A 164 -16.91 -11.88 3.40
CA TRP A 164 -16.45 -11.71 2.04
C TRP A 164 -15.58 -12.88 1.54
N PHE A 165 -15.77 -13.19 0.26
CA PHE A 165 -14.97 -14.13 -0.49
C PHE A 165 -14.59 -13.49 -1.83
N GLY A 166 -13.33 -13.15 -2.02
CA GLY A 166 -12.95 -12.37 -3.19
C GLY A 166 -11.46 -12.22 -3.39
N LEU A 167 -11.11 -11.33 -4.30
CA LEU A 167 -9.75 -11.01 -4.68
C LEU A 167 -9.59 -9.52 -4.99
N SER A 168 -8.34 -9.04 -5.03
CA SER A 168 -8.03 -7.62 -5.23
C SER A 168 -8.45 -7.13 -6.62
N ASN A 169 -7.89 -7.71 -7.69
CA ASN A 169 -8.07 -7.18 -9.05
C ASN A 169 -8.64 -8.23 -10.02
N GLY A 170 -7.91 -9.30 -10.34
CA GLY A 170 -8.32 -10.31 -11.30
C GLY A 170 -7.93 -11.71 -10.88
N ALA A 171 -8.63 -12.73 -11.38
CA ALA A 171 -8.34 -14.13 -11.13
C ALA A 171 -6.97 -14.52 -11.74
N HIS A 172 -6.14 -15.21 -10.99
CA HIS A 172 -4.80 -15.62 -11.40
C HIS A 172 -4.68 -17.16 -11.36
N PRO A 173 -4.09 -17.80 -12.36
CA PRO A 173 -3.46 -17.26 -13.58
C PRO A 173 -4.45 -16.76 -14.66
N ASN A 174 -5.69 -17.20 -14.62
CA ASN A 174 -6.85 -16.76 -15.42
C ASN A 174 -8.16 -17.16 -14.70
N HIS A 175 -9.31 -17.10 -15.37
CA HIS A 175 -10.59 -17.48 -14.77
C HIS A 175 -10.74 -18.98 -14.48
N ARG A 176 -9.91 -19.86 -15.07
CA ARG A 176 -9.91 -21.30 -14.79
C ARG A 176 -8.90 -21.63 -13.70
N ASN A 177 -9.35 -22.35 -12.69
CA ASN A 177 -8.54 -22.82 -11.55
C ASN A 177 -7.75 -21.69 -10.84
N PRO A 178 -8.42 -20.63 -10.35
CA PRO A 178 -7.77 -19.49 -9.74
C PRO A 178 -7.08 -19.87 -8.42
N THR A 179 -5.98 -19.15 -8.09
CA THR A 179 -5.13 -19.43 -6.92
C THR A 179 -5.09 -18.31 -5.89
N ASN A 180 -5.75 -17.18 -6.16
CA ASN A 180 -5.56 -15.93 -5.42
C ASN A 180 -6.81 -15.42 -4.69
N PHE A 181 -7.82 -16.27 -4.51
CA PHE A 181 -8.98 -15.93 -3.70
C PHE A 181 -8.65 -15.91 -2.21
N MET A 182 -9.33 -15.03 -1.49
CA MET A 182 -9.28 -14.87 -0.05
C MET A 182 -10.68 -14.96 0.54
N ARG A 183 -10.81 -15.51 1.75
CA ARG A 183 -12.05 -15.53 2.53
C ARG A 183 -11.80 -14.85 3.86
N ASN A 184 -12.48 -13.71 4.13
CA ASN A 184 -12.32 -12.92 5.36
C ASN A 184 -10.85 -12.67 5.72
N GLY A 185 -10.01 -12.29 4.70
CA GLY A 185 -8.60 -11.98 4.89
C GLY A 185 -7.63 -13.17 4.84
N LYS A 186 -8.12 -14.40 4.82
CA LYS A 186 -7.28 -15.61 4.73
C LYS A 186 -7.24 -16.14 3.28
N ARG A 187 -6.05 -16.50 2.80
CA ARG A 187 -5.90 -17.15 1.48
C ARG A 187 -6.57 -18.52 1.47
N VAL A 188 -7.33 -18.78 0.40
CA VAL A 188 -8.03 -20.07 0.21
C VAL A 188 -7.12 -21.10 -0.49
N GLY A 189 -6.16 -20.61 -1.30
CA GLY A 189 -5.28 -21.46 -2.09
C GLY A 189 -5.88 -21.78 -3.48
N PRO A 190 -5.30 -22.76 -4.22
CA PRO A 190 -5.78 -23.14 -5.54
C PRO A 190 -7.19 -23.73 -5.48
N MET A 191 -8.06 -23.27 -6.37
CA MET A 191 -9.44 -23.72 -6.50
C MET A 191 -9.66 -24.37 -7.87
N LYS A 192 -10.51 -25.38 -7.93
CA LYS A 192 -10.85 -26.06 -9.20
C LYS A 192 -12.14 -25.46 -9.77
N GLY A 193 -12.15 -25.18 -11.07
CA GLY A 193 -13.33 -24.66 -11.79
C GLY A 193 -13.12 -23.23 -12.29
N TYR A 194 -14.20 -22.56 -12.65
CA TYR A 194 -14.18 -21.19 -13.23
C TYR A 194 -14.59 -20.15 -12.20
N SER A 195 -13.97 -18.98 -12.20
CA SER A 195 -14.12 -17.97 -11.14
C SER A 195 -15.58 -17.52 -10.95
N CYS A 196 -16.37 -17.31 -12.00
CA CYS A 196 -17.79 -16.97 -11.88
C CYS A 196 -18.59 -18.08 -11.16
N GLN A 197 -18.34 -19.35 -11.50
CA GLN A 197 -19.01 -20.50 -10.88
C GLN A 197 -18.60 -20.66 -9.40
N ILE A 198 -17.31 -20.44 -9.10
CA ILE A 198 -16.76 -20.48 -7.74
C ILE A 198 -17.37 -19.37 -6.88
N VAL A 199 -17.42 -18.14 -7.39
CA VAL A 199 -17.99 -16.97 -6.71
C VAL A 199 -19.47 -17.20 -6.36
N VAL A 200 -20.27 -17.68 -7.32
CA VAL A 200 -21.69 -17.99 -7.08
C VAL A 200 -21.87 -19.18 -6.13
N SER A 201 -21.03 -20.20 -6.22
CA SER A 201 -21.09 -21.34 -5.28
C SER A 201 -20.81 -20.91 -3.84
N ASP A 202 -19.84 -20.00 -3.62
CA ASP A 202 -19.57 -19.47 -2.28
C ASP A 202 -20.72 -18.57 -1.77
N ALA A 203 -21.36 -17.79 -2.67
CA ALA A 203 -22.53 -16.98 -2.34
C ALA A 203 -23.75 -17.86 -1.96
N ILE A 204 -24.00 -18.94 -2.69
CA ILE A 204 -25.06 -19.92 -2.37
C ILE A 204 -24.79 -20.58 -1.02
N ASN A 205 -23.56 -21.03 -0.80
CA ASN A 205 -23.17 -21.63 0.49
C ASN A 205 -23.36 -20.64 1.66
N TRP A 206 -23.02 -19.36 1.48
CA TRP A 206 -23.27 -18.35 2.50
C TRP A 206 -24.77 -18.18 2.79
N LEU A 207 -25.63 -18.13 1.77
CA LEU A 207 -27.09 -18.08 1.93
C LEU A 207 -27.64 -19.27 2.72
N GLU A 208 -27.09 -20.47 2.51
CA GLU A 208 -27.51 -21.70 3.19
C GLU A 208 -27.03 -21.77 4.65
N THR A 209 -25.87 -21.16 4.94
CA THR A 209 -25.17 -21.30 6.22
C THR A 209 -25.20 -20.06 7.10
N LYS A 210 -25.79 -18.93 6.64
CA LYS A 210 -25.87 -17.72 7.47
C LYS A 210 -26.66 -17.99 8.75
N PRO A 211 -26.24 -17.40 9.90
CA PRO A 211 -26.82 -17.73 11.21
C PRO A 211 -28.34 -17.48 11.32
N GLU A 212 -28.80 -16.36 10.76
CA GLU A 212 -30.19 -15.92 10.84
C GLU A 212 -30.87 -16.04 9.49
N GLN A 213 -31.57 -17.16 9.24
CA GLN A 213 -32.16 -17.47 7.94
C GLN A 213 -33.25 -16.49 7.50
N ASP A 214 -33.99 -15.88 8.45
CA ASP A 214 -35.06 -14.93 8.16
C ASP A 214 -34.60 -13.47 8.08
N GLN A 215 -33.35 -13.18 8.45
CA GLN A 215 -32.76 -11.86 8.32
C GLN A 215 -32.67 -11.47 6.84
N PRO A 216 -33.07 -10.25 6.44
CA PRO A 216 -32.84 -9.76 5.10
C PRO A 216 -31.34 -9.72 4.78
N PHE A 217 -30.96 -9.91 3.52
CA PHE A 217 -29.56 -9.97 3.15
C PHE A 217 -29.22 -9.02 2.01
N PHE A 218 -27.94 -8.63 1.97
CA PHE A 218 -27.31 -7.94 0.88
C PHE A 218 -26.16 -8.77 0.30
N LEU A 219 -26.29 -9.19 -0.96
CA LEU A 219 -25.21 -9.83 -1.71
C LEU A 219 -24.63 -8.86 -2.74
N ASN A 220 -23.35 -8.56 -2.61
CA ASN A 220 -22.60 -7.77 -3.58
C ASN A 220 -21.69 -8.70 -4.38
N ILE A 221 -22.13 -9.15 -5.54
CA ILE A 221 -21.43 -10.15 -6.38
C ILE A 221 -20.80 -9.44 -7.57
N TRP A 222 -19.51 -9.22 -7.50
CA TRP A 222 -18.72 -8.56 -8.53
C TRP A 222 -17.86 -9.59 -9.27
N PHE A 223 -18.30 -9.97 -10.44
CA PHE A 223 -17.60 -10.94 -11.28
C PHE A 223 -16.24 -10.41 -11.76
N ASN A 224 -15.35 -11.32 -12.12
CA ASN A 224 -14.09 -11.01 -12.80
C ASN A 224 -14.26 -11.03 -14.32
N GLU A 225 -15.34 -11.60 -14.79
CA GLU A 225 -15.67 -11.86 -16.19
C GLU A 225 -16.44 -10.68 -16.82
N PRO A 226 -16.21 -10.40 -18.10
CA PRO A 226 -15.24 -11.00 -19.03
C PRO A 226 -13.90 -10.25 -19.13
N HIS A 227 -13.33 -9.73 -18.01
CA HIS A 227 -11.99 -9.12 -18.01
C HIS A 227 -10.91 -10.15 -18.41
N SER A 228 -9.85 -9.73 -19.07
CA SER A 228 -8.72 -10.62 -19.39
C SER A 228 -7.97 -11.07 -18.08
N LYS A 229 -7.42 -12.31 -17.97
CA LYS A 229 -7.26 -13.31 -19.02
C LYS A 229 -8.49 -14.24 -19.04
N LEU A 230 -9.07 -14.37 -20.23
CA LEU A 230 -10.30 -15.14 -20.45
C LEU A 230 -10.10 -16.63 -20.22
N ALA A 231 -11.13 -17.32 -19.74
CA ALA A 231 -11.25 -18.77 -19.74
C ALA A 231 -12.72 -19.15 -19.56
N ALA A 232 -13.18 -20.10 -20.37
CA ALA A 232 -14.51 -20.70 -20.30
C ALA A 232 -14.40 -22.21 -20.62
N PRO A 233 -15.43 -23.02 -20.29
CA PRO A 233 -15.50 -24.42 -20.71
C PRO A 233 -15.45 -24.58 -22.23
N ASP A 234 -14.69 -25.55 -22.72
CA ASP A 234 -14.49 -25.76 -24.16
C ASP A 234 -15.82 -26.03 -24.89
N GLU A 235 -16.76 -26.73 -24.23
CA GLU A 235 -18.12 -26.99 -24.75
C GLU A 235 -18.93 -25.69 -24.91
N ILE A 236 -18.68 -24.66 -24.10
CA ILE A 236 -19.35 -23.37 -24.28
C ILE A 236 -18.65 -22.56 -25.38
N VAL A 237 -17.30 -22.60 -25.44
CA VAL A 237 -16.55 -21.90 -26.50
C VAL A 237 -16.99 -22.38 -27.88
N SER A 238 -17.17 -23.69 -28.05
CA SER A 238 -17.60 -24.31 -29.32
C SER A 238 -18.97 -23.84 -29.84
N ILE A 239 -19.81 -23.23 -28.95
CA ILE A 239 -21.09 -22.62 -29.37
C ILE A 239 -20.85 -21.34 -30.18
N TYR A 240 -19.73 -20.65 -29.96
CA TYR A 240 -19.44 -19.31 -30.52
C TYR A 240 -18.36 -19.34 -31.60
N GLY A 241 -17.60 -20.42 -31.74
CA GLY A 241 -16.56 -20.56 -32.74
C GLY A 241 -15.42 -21.49 -32.37
N ASP A 242 -14.25 -21.31 -32.97
CA ASP A 242 -13.06 -22.11 -32.69
C ASP A 242 -12.54 -21.84 -31.29
N LEU A 243 -12.02 -22.87 -30.62
CA LEU A 243 -11.41 -22.77 -29.28
C LEU A 243 -10.23 -21.80 -29.18
N LYS A 244 -9.59 -21.47 -30.29
CA LYS A 244 -8.49 -20.51 -30.38
C LYS A 244 -8.97 -19.08 -30.70
N ASP A 245 -10.23 -18.89 -31.03
CA ASP A 245 -10.81 -17.59 -31.31
C ASP A 245 -11.06 -16.80 -29.99
N GLU A 246 -10.36 -15.67 -29.85
CA GLU A 246 -10.53 -14.80 -28.69
C GLU A 246 -11.97 -14.23 -28.58
N ALA A 247 -12.68 -14.02 -29.71
CA ALA A 247 -14.04 -13.52 -29.69
C ALA A 247 -15.05 -14.62 -29.24
N ALA A 248 -14.81 -15.88 -29.66
CA ALA A 248 -15.58 -17.04 -29.19
C ALA A 248 -15.34 -17.24 -27.68
N LEU A 249 -14.07 -17.20 -27.23
CA LEU A 249 -13.72 -17.35 -25.84
C LEU A 249 -14.30 -16.22 -24.96
N TYR A 250 -14.33 -14.97 -25.46
CA TYR A 250 -14.98 -13.85 -24.78
C TYR A 250 -16.50 -14.12 -24.62
N SER A 251 -17.18 -14.48 -25.70
CA SER A 251 -18.62 -14.77 -25.67
C SER A 251 -18.95 -15.93 -24.73
N ALA A 252 -18.14 -17.00 -24.78
CA ALA A 252 -18.29 -18.14 -23.87
C ALA A 252 -18.04 -17.77 -22.39
N THR A 253 -17.14 -16.83 -22.13
CA THR A 253 -16.90 -16.34 -20.77
C THR A 253 -18.14 -15.61 -20.24
N VAL A 254 -18.81 -14.80 -21.05
CA VAL A 254 -20.07 -14.13 -20.69
C VAL A 254 -21.20 -15.14 -20.48
N ASP A 255 -21.38 -16.12 -21.40
CA ASP A 255 -22.36 -17.20 -21.29
C ASP A 255 -22.17 -18.02 -20.00
N ASN A 256 -20.94 -18.42 -19.70
CA ASN A 256 -20.63 -19.14 -18.45
C ASN A 256 -20.96 -18.33 -17.20
N THR A 257 -20.83 -17.00 -17.25
CA THR A 257 -21.22 -16.10 -16.15
C THR A 257 -22.75 -16.04 -16.03
N ASP A 258 -23.48 -15.96 -17.14
CA ASP A 258 -24.95 -16.01 -17.15
C ASP A 258 -25.48 -17.31 -16.54
N ARG A 259 -24.87 -18.46 -16.90
CA ARG A 259 -25.21 -19.77 -16.28
C ARG A 259 -24.95 -19.76 -14.75
N ALA A 260 -23.88 -19.12 -14.28
CA ALA A 260 -23.64 -18.96 -12.85
C ALA A 260 -24.73 -18.10 -12.18
N ILE A 261 -25.16 -17.01 -12.83
CA ILE A 261 -26.28 -16.17 -12.38
C ILE A 261 -27.58 -16.98 -12.35
N GLY A 262 -27.87 -17.81 -13.37
CA GLY A 262 -29.02 -18.69 -13.39
C GLY A 262 -29.11 -19.58 -12.15
N ARG A 263 -27.99 -20.24 -11.79
CA ARG A 263 -27.90 -21.04 -10.55
C ARG A 263 -28.22 -20.26 -9.28
N LEU A 264 -27.81 -19.01 -9.19
CA LEU A 264 -28.14 -18.16 -8.04
C LEU A 264 -29.64 -17.82 -8.00
N VAL A 265 -30.23 -17.48 -9.14
CA VAL A 265 -31.67 -17.16 -9.28
C VAL A 265 -32.53 -18.39 -8.93
N GLU A 266 -32.19 -19.55 -9.47
CA GLU A 266 -32.84 -20.85 -9.16
C GLU A 266 -32.73 -21.16 -7.66
N LYS A 267 -31.57 -20.89 -7.05
CA LYS A 267 -31.40 -21.08 -5.59
C LYS A 267 -32.28 -20.16 -4.78
N LEU A 268 -32.36 -18.88 -5.13
CA LEU A 268 -33.24 -17.91 -4.44
C LEU A 268 -34.71 -18.30 -4.59
N GLU A 269 -35.12 -18.81 -5.74
CA GLU A 269 -36.46 -19.34 -5.99
C GLU A 269 -36.75 -20.58 -5.12
N ALA A 270 -35.85 -21.55 -5.13
CA ALA A 270 -35.96 -22.76 -4.29
C ALA A 270 -36.02 -22.47 -2.78
N MET A 271 -35.41 -21.37 -2.34
CA MET A 271 -35.50 -20.88 -0.96
C MET A 271 -36.76 -20.04 -0.67
N GLY A 272 -37.64 -19.81 -1.65
CA GLY A 272 -38.79 -18.92 -1.55
C GLY A 272 -38.43 -17.46 -1.27
N LYS A 273 -37.23 -17.01 -1.63
CA LYS A 273 -36.73 -15.66 -1.39
C LYS A 273 -36.78 -14.76 -2.63
N LEU A 274 -36.91 -15.33 -3.85
CA LEU A 274 -36.77 -14.60 -5.12
C LEU A 274 -37.77 -13.45 -5.24
N ASP A 275 -39.04 -13.68 -4.89
CA ASP A 275 -40.09 -12.68 -5.07
C ASP A 275 -39.85 -11.40 -4.29
N ASN A 276 -39.30 -11.51 -3.08
CA ASN A 276 -38.93 -10.34 -2.25
C ASN A 276 -37.42 -10.07 -2.27
N THR A 277 -36.80 -10.25 -3.42
CA THR A 277 -35.38 -9.90 -3.66
C THR A 277 -35.24 -8.89 -4.80
N ILE A 278 -34.66 -7.75 -4.50
CA ILE A 278 -34.23 -6.76 -5.48
C ILE A 278 -32.93 -7.29 -6.13
N ILE A 279 -32.96 -7.61 -7.43
CA ILE A 279 -31.76 -7.98 -8.18
C ILE A 279 -31.43 -6.85 -9.15
N ILE A 280 -30.21 -6.33 -9.07
CA ILE A 280 -29.68 -5.29 -9.93
C ILE A 280 -28.49 -5.85 -10.69
N TYR A 281 -28.52 -5.80 -12.03
CA TYR A 281 -27.39 -6.20 -12.88
C TYR A 281 -26.85 -5.01 -13.67
N SER A 282 -25.51 -4.91 -13.70
CA SER A 282 -24.81 -3.92 -14.54
C SER A 282 -23.38 -4.39 -14.88
N SER A 283 -22.63 -3.52 -15.57
CA SER A 283 -21.17 -3.63 -15.76
C SER A 283 -20.48 -2.44 -15.13
N ASP A 284 -19.24 -2.64 -14.70
CA ASP A 284 -18.46 -1.57 -14.08
C ASP A 284 -18.03 -0.46 -15.07
N HIS A 285 -17.98 -0.74 -16.38
CA HIS A 285 -17.84 0.21 -17.50
C HIS A 285 -18.05 -0.50 -18.84
N GLY A 286 -17.95 0.23 -19.95
CA GLY A 286 -18.04 -0.36 -21.29
C GLY A 286 -16.87 -1.31 -21.60
N SER A 287 -17.06 -2.20 -22.57
CA SER A 287 -16.07 -3.21 -22.96
C SER A 287 -14.76 -2.57 -23.45
N TYR A 288 -13.65 -3.27 -23.22
CA TYR A 288 -12.39 -2.96 -23.90
C TYR A 288 -12.42 -3.32 -25.41
N ARG A 289 -13.37 -4.14 -25.82
CA ARG A 289 -13.64 -4.53 -27.20
C ARG A 289 -14.63 -3.54 -27.84
N PRO A 290 -14.19 -2.73 -28.84
CA PRO A 290 -15.09 -1.74 -29.47
C PRO A 290 -16.31 -2.35 -30.14
N ASP A 291 -16.18 -3.56 -30.67
CA ASP A 291 -17.26 -4.32 -31.33
C ASP A 291 -18.41 -4.72 -30.38
N ARG A 292 -18.21 -4.60 -29.07
CA ARG A 292 -19.17 -4.97 -28.01
C ARG A 292 -19.92 -3.78 -27.40
N ASN A 293 -19.62 -2.56 -27.86
CA ASN A 293 -20.25 -1.33 -27.34
C ASN A 293 -21.35 -0.78 -28.27
N GLY A 294 -21.90 -1.59 -29.18
CA GLY A 294 -23.03 -1.20 -30.05
C GLY A 294 -22.72 -0.04 -30.97
N GLY A 295 -21.49 0.07 -31.47
CA GLY A 295 -21.07 1.17 -32.34
C GLY A 295 -20.94 2.53 -31.65
N LEU A 296 -21.19 2.61 -30.34
CA LEU A 296 -21.00 3.83 -29.54
C LEU A 296 -19.54 4.26 -29.55
N LYS A 297 -19.30 5.56 -29.59
CA LYS A 297 -17.95 6.12 -29.58
C LYS A 297 -17.20 5.83 -28.28
N GLY A 298 -15.97 5.37 -28.41
CA GLY A 298 -15.10 5.05 -27.28
C GLY A 298 -15.29 3.62 -26.76
N ASN A 299 -14.48 3.29 -25.76
CA ASN A 299 -14.46 2.00 -25.07
C ASN A 299 -13.89 2.22 -23.67
N LYS A 300 -13.60 1.18 -22.92
CA LYS A 300 -12.92 1.23 -21.61
C LYS A 300 -11.85 2.34 -21.55
N GLY A 301 -11.90 3.18 -20.52
CA GLY A 301 -10.99 4.33 -20.34
C GLY A 301 -11.41 5.62 -21.04
N SER A 302 -12.51 5.61 -21.80
CA SER A 302 -13.05 6.76 -22.51
C SER A 302 -14.32 7.29 -21.87
N ASN A 303 -14.41 8.60 -21.64
CA ASN A 303 -15.62 9.28 -21.15
C ASN A 303 -16.67 9.55 -22.24
N PHE A 304 -16.57 8.91 -23.41
CA PHE A 304 -17.65 8.82 -24.39
C PHE A 304 -18.62 7.69 -24.05
N GLN A 305 -19.77 7.65 -24.74
CA GLN A 305 -20.84 6.68 -24.46
C GLN A 305 -20.36 5.22 -24.49
N GLY A 306 -19.47 4.83 -25.42
CA GLY A 306 -18.95 3.46 -25.49
C GLY A 306 -18.09 3.03 -24.29
N GLY A 307 -17.57 3.97 -23.49
CA GLY A 307 -16.85 3.65 -22.25
C GLY A 307 -17.70 3.78 -20.99
N LEU A 308 -18.82 4.50 -21.06
CA LEU A 308 -19.70 4.76 -19.91
C LEU A 308 -21.02 3.98 -19.95
N ARG A 309 -21.57 3.69 -21.13
CA ARG A 309 -22.83 2.97 -21.30
C ARG A 309 -22.69 1.52 -20.82
N SER A 310 -23.56 1.12 -19.92
CA SER A 310 -23.61 -0.22 -19.33
C SER A 310 -25.04 -0.77 -19.41
N PRO A 311 -25.26 -2.09 -19.38
CA PRO A 311 -26.59 -2.62 -19.13
C PRO A 311 -27.08 -2.21 -17.76
N GLY A 312 -28.40 -2.02 -17.63
CA GLY A 312 -29.07 -1.74 -16.35
C GLY A 312 -30.34 -2.56 -16.27
N ILE A 313 -30.38 -3.58 -15.43
CA ILE A 313 -31.54 -4.45 -15.23
C ILE A 313 -31.92 -4.40 -13.77
N PHE A 314 -33.19 -4.09 -13.48
CA PHE A 314 -33.76 -4.07 -12.14
C PHE A 314 -34.93 -5.04 -12.09
N PHE A 315 -34.86 -5.99 -11.18
CA PHE A 315 -35.84 -7.03 -10.99
C PHE A 315 -36.26 -7.11 -9.51
N TRP A 316 -37.57 -7.03 -9.27
CA TRP A 316 -38.15 -7.24 -7.93
C TRP A 316 -39.66 -7.51 -8.09
N PRO A 317 -40.09 -8.80 -8.18
CA PRO A 317 -41.45 -9.16 -8.52
C PRO A 317 -42.55 -8.52 -7.71
N VAL A 318 -42.39 -8.43 -6.37
CA VAL A 318 -43.43 -7.85 -5.51
C VAL A 318 -43.42 -6.32 -5.47
N GLY A 319 -42.35 -5.66 -5.91
CA GLY A 319 -42.20 -4.21 -5.79
C GLY A 319 -42.08 -3.45 -7.09
N ILE A 320 -41.65 -4.08 -8.18
CA ILE A 320 -41.43 -3.44 -9.50
C ILE A 320 -42.28 -4.14 -10.55
N ARG A 321 -43.10 -3.38 -11.26
CA ARG A 321 -43.82 -3.89 -12.40
C ARG A 321 -42.83 -4.27 -13.51
N GLY A 322 -42.78 -5.55 -13.85
CA GLY A 322 -41.88 -6.09 -14.87
C GLY A 322 -42.34 -5.82 -16.32
N GLY A 323 -41.49 -6.22 -17.29
CA GLY A 323 -41.75 -6.11 -18.72
C GLY A 323 -41.59 -4.67 -19.28
N ARG A 324 -40.91 -3.79 -18.58
CA ARG A 324 -40.73 -2.37 -18.98
C ARG A 324 -39.33 -2.08 -19.54
N ILE A 325 -39.33 -1.18 -20.52
CA ILE A 325 -38.11 -0.55 -21.03
C ILE A 325 -38.09 0.90 -20.55
N GLU A 326 -36.98 1.28 -19.89
CA GLU A 326 -36.82 2.63 -19.34
C GLU A 326 -35.66 3.35 -20.05
N SER A 327 -35.90 4.56 -20.52
CA SER A 327 -34.94 5.38 -21.27
C SER A 327 -34.40 6.57 -20.46
N THR A 328 -34.84 6.74 -19.22
CA THR A 328 -34.36 7.82 -18.35
C THR A 328 -32.86 7.64 -18.07
N SER A 329 -32.09 8.69 -18.30
CA SER A 329 -30.65 8.67 -18.06
C SER A 329 -30.34 8.44 -16.59
N SER A 330 -29.71 7.29 -16.30
CA SER A 330 -29.44 6.77 -14.96
C SER A 330 -28.06 6.12 -14.89
N GLY A 331 -27.58 5.77 -13.71
CA GLY A 331 -26.29 5.11 -13.61
C GLY A 331 -25.96 4.54 -12.24
N ALA A 332 -24.80 3.94 -12.15
CA ALA A 332 -24.32 3.30 -10.93
C ALA A 332 -24.25 4.25 -9.71
N VAL A 333 -24.06 5.54 -9.94
CA VAL A 333 -24.07 6.58 -8.88
C VAL A 333 -25.43 6.67 -8.18
N ASP A 334 -26.50 6.23 -8.84
CA ASP A 334 -27.87 6.29 -8.33
C ASP A 334 -28.24 5.08 -7.42
N LEU A 335 -27.39 4.04 -7.36
CA LEU A 335 -27.77 2.79 -6.70
C LEU A 335 -27.96 2.94 -5.20
N LEU A 336 -27.06 3.63 -4.47
CA LEU A 336 -27.21 3.81 -3.02
C LEU A 336 -28.53 4.50 -2.65
N PRO A 337 -28.85 5.71 -3.16
CA PRO A 337 -30.11 6.38 -2.83
C PRO A 337 -31.33 5.59 -3.31
N THR A 338 -31.23 4.87 -4.42
CA THR A 338 -32.33 4.04 -4.97
C THR A 338 -32.61 2.82 -4.08
N ILE A 339 -31.57 2.11 -3.64
CA ILE A 339 -31.70 0.95 -2.73
C ILE A 339 -32.31 1.42 -1.41
N CYS A 340 -31.91 2.55 -0.86
CA CYS A 340 -32.53 3.13 0.31
C CYS A 340 -34.04 3.36 0.08
N GLY A 341 -34.42 3.97 -1.04
CA GLY A 341 -35.82 4.24 -1.39
C GLY A 341 -36.64 2.97 -1.58
N LEU A 342 -36.11 1.95 -2.28
CA LEU A 342 -36.80 0.67 -2.50
C LEU A 342 -36.94 -0.15 -1.21
N ALA A 343 -35.94 -0.14 -0.34
CA ALA A 343 -35.94 -0.86 0.92
C ALA A 343 -36.66 -0.14 2.07
N GLY A 344 -37.11 1.10 1.85
CA GLY A 344 -37.75 1.93 2.90
C GLY A 344 -36.78 2.36 4.00
N ILE A 345 -35.50 2.56 3.66
CA ILE A 345 -34.44 2.92 4.59
C ILE A 345 -34.04 4.39 4.37
N ASP A 346 -33.77 5.11 5.45
CA ASP A 346 -33.27 6.47 5.37
C ASP A 346 -31.92 6.53 4.63
N LYS A 347 -31.76 7.53 3.77
CA LYS A 347 -30.47 7.87 3.18
C LYS A 347 -29.49 8.32 4.27
N PRO A 348 -28.17 8.06 4.11
CA PRO A 348 -27.19 8.47 5.11
C PRO A 348 -27.20 9.98 5.33
N LYS A 349 -27.32 10.42 6.59
CA LYS A 349 -27.34 11.83 6.97
C LYS A 349 -25.93 12.43 6.98
N GLY A 350 -25.79 13.67 6.55
CA GLY A 350 -24.49 14.37 6.56
C GLY A 350 -23.52 13.95 5.45
N VAL A 351 -23.96 13.08 4.53
CA VAL A 351 -23.18 12.64 3.37
C VAL A 351 -23.73 13.27 2.10
N HIS A 352 -22.86 13.94 1.33
CA HIS A 352 -23.25 14.45 0.00
C HIS A 352 -23.34 13.26 -0.97
N LEU A 353 -24.50 13.03 -1.55
CA LEU A 353 -24.73 12.04 -2.60
C LEU A 353 -24.82 12.75 -3.95
N ASP A 354 -24.03 12.26 -4.94
CA ASP A 354 -24.08 12.77 -6.32
C ASP A 354 -25.18 12.06 -7.14
N GLY A 355 -25.68 10.92 -6.64
CA GLY A 355 -26.75 10.13 -7.26
C GLY A 355 -28.15 10.60 -6.92
N ALA A 356 -29.11 10.20 -7.75
CA ALA A 356 -30.52 10.43 -7.57
C ALA A 356 -31.24 9.13 -7.19
N ASP A 357 -32.36 9.23 -6.49
CA ASP A 357 -33.22 8.13 -6.12
C ASP A 357 -34.15 7.76 -7.28
N LEU A 358 -33.96 6.60 -7.88
CA LEU A 358 -34.77 6.06 -8.98
C LEU A 358 -36.01 5.29 -8.47
N SER A 359 -36.19 5.12 -7.16
CA SER A 359 -37.31 4.33 -6.62
C SER A 359 -38.68 4.82 -7.10
N PRO A 360 -39.00 6.15 -7.16
CA PRO A 360 -40.27 6.61 -7.69
C PRO A 360 -40.54 6.19 -9.15
N LEU A 361 -39.48 6.14 -9.97
CA LEU A 361 -39.52 5.69 -11.35
C LEU A 361 -39.76 4.18 -11.45
N LEU A 362 -39.07 3.42 -10.63
CA LEU A 362 -39.11 1.95 -10.63
C LEU A 362 -40.43 1.38 -10.14
N ILE A 363 -41.02 1.94 -9.07
CA ILE A 363 -42.29 1.50 -8.49
C ILE A 363 -43.50 2.25 -9.06
N GLU A 364 -43.30 3.12 -10.04
CA GLU A 364 -44.34 3.94 -10.71
C GLU A 364 -45.17 4.78 -9.72
N LYS A 365 -44.54 5.24 -8.62
CA LYS A 365 -45.17 6.11 -7.63
C LYS A 365 -44.42 7.43 -7.55
N GLY A 366 -45.04 8.51 -8.07
CA GLY A 366 -44.48 9.85 -8.07
C GLY A 366 -43.73 10.21 -9.36
N THR A 367 -43.11 11.39 -9.37
CA THR A 367 -42.34 11.89 -10.52
C THR A 367 -40.84 11.85 -10.23
N PHE A 368 -40.06 11.22 -11.11
CA PHE A 368 -38.61 11.29 -11.05
C PHE A 368 -38.09 12.59 -11.66
N LYS A 369 -37.30 13.33 -10.90
CA LYS A 369 -36.58 14.49 -11.41
C LYS A 369 -35.18 14.51 -10.79
N ARG A 370 -34.16 14.45 -11.63
CA ARG A 370 -32.78 14.58 -11.19
C ARG A 370 -32.50 16.03 -10.77
N SER A 371 -31.95 16.21 -9.58
CA SER A 371 -31.62 17.52 -9.01
C SER A 371 -30.42 18.18 -9.67
N GLN A 372 -29.47 17.38 -10.13
CA GLN A 372 -28.26 17.84 -10.81
C GLN A 372 -27.87 16.89 -11.96
N PRO A 373 -27.17 17.39 -12.99
CA PRO A 373 -26.66 16.56 -14.08
C PRO A 373 -25.75 15.46 -13.62
N MET A 374 -25.67 14.36 -14.38
CA MET A 374 -24.66 13.32 -14.14
C MET A 374 -23.29 13.80 -14.63
N ILE A 375 -22.26 13.50 -13.88
CA ILE A 375 -20.88 13.86 -14.21
C ILE A 375 -19.96 12.62 -14.09
N TRP A 376 -18.99 12.49 -14.99
CA TRP A 376 -17.93 11.47 -14.94
C TRP A 376 -16.59 12.15 -15.06
N LEU A 377 -15.65 11.77 -14.20
CA LEU A 377 -14.33 12.38 -14.11
C LEU A 377 -13.24 11.35 -14.30
N SER A 378 -12.36 11.59 -15.26
CA SER A 378 -11.19 10.76 -15.55
C SER A 378 -9.93 11.62 -15.66
N PRO A 379 -9.31 12.01 -14.55
CA PRO A 379 -8.25 13.04 -14.52
C PRO A 379 -7.00 12.69 -15.33
N SER A 380 -6.70 11.40 -15.52
CA SER A 380 -5.57 10.96 -16.35
C SER A 380 -5.91 10.92 -17.85
N SER A 381 -7.18 10.95 -18.23
CA SER A 381 -7.63 10.94 -19.62
C SER A 381 -7.50 12.33 -20.29
N VAL A 382 -7.36 12.34 -21.61
CA VAL A 382 -7.51 13.58 -22.41
C VAL A 382 -8.93 14.11 -22.32
N HIS A 383 -9.93 13.22 -22.27
CA HIS A 383 -11.34 13.51 -22.03
C HIS A 383 -11.58 13.55 -20.50
N LEU A 384 -11.21 14.67 -19.87
CA LEU A 384 -11.17 14.82 -18.42
C LEU A 384 -12.54 14.62 -17.78
N ALA A 385 -13.58 15.21 -18.36
CA ALA A 385 -14.91 15.18 -17.78
C ALA A 385 -16.00 15.07 -18.84
N THR A 386 -17.08 14.39 -18.46
CA THR A 386 -18.33 14.38 -19.23
C THR A 386 -19.48 14.76 -18.29
N LEU A 387 -20.34 15.69 -18.74
CA LEU A 387 -21.58 16.06 -18.06
C LEU A 387 -22.77 15.71 -18.96
N ARG A 388 -23.78 15.04 -18.38
CA ARG A 388 -25.00 14.64 -19.06
C ARG A 388 -26.22 15.34 -18.45
N GLU A 389 -26.96 16.07 -19.27
CA GLU A 389 -28.27 16.66 -18.91
C GLU A 389 -29.27 16.56 -20.06
N GLY A 390 -30.34 15.82 -19.84
CA GLY A 390 -31.31 15.50 -20.91
C GLY A 390 -30.59 14.80 -22.07
N ASN A 391 -30.84 15.28 -23.32
CA ASN A 391 -30.20 14.73 -24.51
C ASN A 391 -28.80 15.29 -24.77
N TYR A 392 -28.35 16.28 -24.01
CA TYR A 392 -27.03 16.89 -24.21
C TYR A 392 -25.94 16.27 -23.38
N THR A 393 -24.80 16.05 -24.02
CA THR A 393 -23.55 15.65 -23.37
C THR A 393 -22.47 16.67 -23.65
N LEU A 394 -21.94 17.30 -22.59
CA LEU A 394 -20.79 18.20 -22.67
C LEU A 394 -19.51 17.45 -22.27
N MET A 395 -18.54 17.43 -23.19
CA MET A 395 -17.22 16.88 -22.96
C MET A 395 -16.21 17.98 -22.66
N GLY A 396 -15.52 17.90 -21.51
CA GLY A 396 -14.42 18.78 -21.14
C GLY A 396 -13.06 18.11 -21.35
N TYR A 397 -12.17 18.78 -22.06
CA TYR A 397 -10.83 18.28 -22.37
C TYR A 397 -9.81 18.81 -21.39
N ARG A 398 -8.88 17.95 -20.96
CA ARG A 398 -7.84 18.26 -20.00
C ARG A 398 -6.92 19.39 -20.47
N GLY A 399 -6.77 20.43 -19.62
CA GLY A 399 -5.94 21.62 -19.88
C GLY A 399 -4.54 21.58 -19.29
N TYR A 400 -4.15 20.48 -18.64
CA TYR A 400 -2.83 20.32 -18.01
C TYR A 400 -2.11 19.10 -18.56
N LYS A 401 -0.78 19.11 -18.41
CA LYS A 401 0.08 17.97 -18.78
C LYS A 401 0.40 17.16 -17.54
N LEU A 402 0.27 15.83 -17.65
CA LEU A 402 0.76 14.90 -16.63
C LEU A 402 2.16 14.44 -17.01
N PRO A 403 3.07 14.30 -16.05
CA PRO A 403 4.38 13.73 -16.30
C PRO A 403 4.26 12.34 -16.95
N SER A 404 4.96 12.15 -18.06
CA SER A 404 4.97 10.87 -18.77
C SER A 404 6.36 10.65 -19.36
N ASN A 405 6.98 9.54 -19.03
CA ASN A 405 8.22 9.12 -19.69
C ASN A 405 7.90 8.16 -20.85
N GLN A 406 7.45 8.72 -21.97
CA GLN A 406 7.07 7.92 -23.14
C GLN A 406 8.27 7.22 -23.77
N VAL A 407 9.44 7.85 -23.74
CA VAL A 407 10.71 7.25 -24.24
C VAL A 407 11.00 5.97 -23.44
N ARG A 408 11.00 6.06 -22.11
CA ARG A 408 11.24 4.88 -21.25
C ARG A 408 10.20 3.78 -21.44
N LYS A 409 8.92 4.12 -21.61
CA LYS A 409 7.87 3.13 -21.91
C LYS A 409 8.15 2.39 -23.22
N ASN A 410 8.54 3.09 -24.26
CA ASN A 410 8.88 2.49 -25.54
C ASN A 410 10.10 1.58 -25.43
N GLU A 411 11.16 2.03 -24.73
CA GLU A 411 12.34 1.21 -24.47
C GLU A 411 11.98 -0.10 -23.74
N LEU A 412 11.19 -0.03 -22.68
CA LEU A 412 10.77 -1.19 -21.92
C LEU A 412 9.98 -2.19 -22.78
N VAL A 413 9.07 -1.69 -23.61
CA VAL A 413 8.28 -2.53 -24.51
C VAL A 413 9.17 -3.23 -25.53
N LEU A 414 10.12 -2.51 -26.14
CA LEU A 414 11.05 -3.07 -27.13
C LEU A 414 12.00 -4.10 -26.50
N GLN A 415 12.51 -3.83 -25.28
CA GLN A 415 13.34 -4.78 -24.55
C GLN A 415 12.57 -6.08 -24.24
N MET A 416 11.34 -5.96 -23.76
CA MET A 416 10.49 -7.11 -23.47
C MET A 416 10.12 -7.89 -24.73
N ALA A 417 9.82 -7.19 -25.84
CA ALA A 417 9.53 -7.82 -27.12
C ALA A 417 10.72 -8.66 -27.62
N LYS A 418 11.93 -8.10 -27.57
CA LYS A 418 13.17 -8.81 -27.93
C LYS A 418 13.38 -10.06 -27.07
N MET A 419 13.19 -9.95 -25.75
CA MET A 419 13.36 -11.09 -24.83
C MET A 419 12.34 -12.21 -25.06
N ALA A 420 11.10 -11.85 -25.42
CA ALA A 420 10.02 -12.81 -25.63
C ALA A 420 9.88 -13.29 -27.09
N GLY A 421 10.76 -12.85 -28.00
CA GLY A 421 10.70 -13.19 -29.42
C GLY A 421 9.45 -12.63 -30.13
N ILE A 422 8.92 -11.50 -29.66
CA ILE A 422 7.73 -10.86 -30.22
C ILE A 422 8.16 -9.81 -31.23
N ASP A 423 7.61 -9.87 -32.44
CA ASP A 423 7.88 -8.88 -33.49
C ASP A 423 7.48 -7.47 -33.04
N PRO A 424 8.45 -6.50 -32.98
CA PRO A 424 8.18 -5.15 -32.51
C PRO A 424 7.31 -4.32 -33.48
N SER A 425 7.12 -4.76 -34.73
CA SER A 425 6.25 -4.08 -35.70
C SER A 425 4.76 -4.32 -35.47
N LEU A 426 4.41 -5.32 -34.66
CA LEU A 426 3.02 -5.70 -34.41
C LEU A 426 2.25 -4.62 -33.66
N SER A 427 1.00 -4.42 -34.03
CA SER A 427 0.07 -3.55 -33.32
C SER A 427 -0.15 -4.01 -31.87
N ASN A 428 -0.44 -3.09 -30.97
CA ASN A 428 -0.69 -3.38 -29.55
C ASN A 428 0.47 -4.08 -28.84
N LEU A 429 1.71 -3.82 -29.24
CA LEU A 429 2.92 -4.44 -28.70
C LEU A 429 2.97 -4.45 -27.18
N GLY A 430 2.57 -3.35 -26.54
CA GLY A 430 2.52 -3.23 -25.07
C GLY A 430 1.60 -4.30 -24.40
N SER A 431 0.47 -4.61 -25.02
CA SER A 431 -0.41 -5.66 -24.53
C SER A 431 0.17 -7.06 -24.79
N ARG A 432 0.77 -7.28 -25.97
CA ARG A 432 1.40 -8.54 -26.31
C ARG A 432 2.53 -8.93 -25.38
N VAL A 433 3.44 -7.99 -25.07
CA VAL A 433 4.52 -8.22 -24.11
C VAL A 433 4.01 -8.40 -22.67
N THR A 434 2.90 -7.82 -22.28
CA THR A 434 2.36 -8.02 -20.92
C THR A 434 1.60 -9.33 -20.74
N ASN A 435 1.05 -9.89 -21.83
CA ASN A 435 0.21 -11.10 -21.82
C ASN A 435 0.92 -12.38 -22.25
N THR A 436 2.18 -12.30 -22.71
CA THR A 436 2.97 -13.49 -23.08
C THR A 436 3.15 -14.45 -21.90
N THR A 437 3.34 -15.73 -22.22
CA THR A 437 3.71 -16.78 -21.28
C THR A 437 5.21 -16.78 -20.96
N PHE A 438 6.01 -16.03 -21.73
CA PHE A 438 7.45 -15.89 -21.48
C PHE A 438 7.68 -15.24 -20.10
N THR A 439 8.57 -15.82 -19.32
CA THR A 439 8.91 -15.31 -17.98
C THR A 439 10.39 -15.58 -17.65
N SER A 440 11.02 -14.59 -17.06
CA SER A 440 12.32 -14.68 -16.40
C SER A 440 12.37 -13.61 -15.31
N PRO A 441 13.30 -13.67 -14.35
CA PRO A 441 13.42 -12.62 -13.33
C PRO A 441 13.56 -11.22 -13.93
N GLU A 442 14.39 -11.07 -14.96
CA GLU A 442 14.62 -9.79 -15.66
C GLU A 442 13.38 -9.35 -16.45
N TYR A 443 12.71 -10.25 -17.15
CA TYR A 443 11.46 -9.96 -17.84
C TYR A 443 10.39 -9.48 -16.87
N THR A 444 10.26 -10.16 -15.74
CA THR A 444 9.30 -9.78 -14.69
C THR A 444 9.59 -8.40 -14.13
N ARG A 445 10.86 -8.06 -13.93
CA ARG A 445 11.28 -6.73 -13.50
C ARG A 445 10.88 -5.64 -14.53
N LEU A 446 11.22 -5.84 -15.81
CA LEU A 446 10.86 -4.91 -16.90
C LEU A 446 9.34 -4.77 -17.05
N LYS A 447 8.61 -5.89 -16.98
CA LYS A 447 7.15 -5.90 -17.04
C LYS A 447 6.53 -5.08 -15.89
N ASN A 448 7.00 -5.27 -14.66
CA ASN A 448 6.52 -4.49 -13.52
C ASN A 448 6.81 -3.00 -13.67
N GLU A 449 8.00 -2.64 -14.14
CA GLU A 449 8.37 -1.25 -14.43
C GLU A 449 7.48 -0.65 -15.52
N PHE A 450 7.23 -1.39 -16.61
CA PHE A 450 6.35 -0.94 -17.70
C PHE A 450 4.90 -0.76 -17.25
N VAL A 451 4.34 -1.75 -16.54
CA VAL A 451 2.97 -1.66 -16.03
C VAL A 451 2.83 -0.49 -15.08
N ARG A 452 3.79 -0.30 -14.17
CA ARG A 452 3.83 0.83 -13.26
C ARG A 452 3.88 2.18 -13.98
N ALA A 453 4.69 2.30 -15.04
CA ALA A 453 4.79 3.53 -15.82
C ALA A 453 3.50 3.88 -16.58
N ARG A 454 2.56 2.94 -16.73
CA ARG A 454 1.25 3.14 -17.38
C ARG A 454 0.12 3.38 -16.41
N THR A 455 0.30 3.11 -15.11
CA THR A 455 -0.76 3.30 -14.11
C THR A 455 -0.86 4.76 -13.67
N PHE A 456 -1.97 5.11 -13.04
CA PHE A 456 -2.14 6.39 -12.38
C PHE A 456 -1.00 6.61 -11.37
N GLN A 457 -0.57 7.85 -11.17
CA GLN A 457 0.44 8.19 -10.16
C GLN A 457 -0.16 9.17 -9.15
N GLU A 458 -0.07 8.85 -7.87
CA GLU A 458 -0.59 9.72 -6.79
C GLU A 458 0.07 11.11 -6.80
N SER A 459 1.31 11.20 -7.27
CA SER A 459 2.02 12.48 -7.51
C SER A 459 1.36 13.40 -8.51
N TRP A 460 0.42 12.91 -9.32
CA TRP A 460 -0.34 13.74 -10.25
C TRP A 460 -1.48 14.50 -9.57
N ILE A 461 -1.90 14.12 -8.37
CA ILE A 461 -3.04 14.71 -7.67
C ILE A 461 -2.90 16.23 -7.49
N PRO A 462 -1.76 16.79 -7.03
CA PRO A 462 -1.60 18.23 -6.94
C PRO A 462 -1.69 18.96 -8.29
N ILE A 463 -1.26 18.32 -9.38
CA ILE A 463 -1.38 18.86 -10.76
C ILE A 463 -2.84 18.83 -11.20
N ILE A 464 -3.56 17.74 -10.90
CA ILE A 464 -4.99 17.57 -11.20
C ILE A 464 -5.82 18.61 -10.46
N LYS A 465 -5.57 18.80 -9.16
CA LYS A 465 -6.31 19.76 -8.33
C LYS A 465 -6.10 21.24 -8.73
N LYS A 466 -4.93 21.55 -9.27
CA LYS A 466 -4.63 22.90 -9.82
C LYS A 466 -5.02 23.05 -11.28
N GLY A 467 -5.30 21.94 -11.95
CA GLY A 467 -5.58 21.91 -13.38
C GLY A 467 -7.04 22.22 -13.72
N GLY A 468 -7.28 22.38 -15.00
CA GLY A 468 -8.62 22.69 -15.52
C GLY A 468 -8.77 22.17 -16.95
N PHE A 469 -9.61 22.84 -17.72
CA PHE A 469 -10.01 22.44 -19.07
C PHE A 469 -9.33 23.30 -20.13
N SER A 470 -8.95 22.69 -21.26
CA SER A 470 -8.43 23.41 -22.43
C SER A 470 -9.51 23.78 -23.45
N ARG A 471 -10.56 22.95 -23.59
CA ARG A 471 -11.68 23.17 -24.50
C ARG A 471 -12.87 22.31 -24.11
N PHE A 472 -14.02 22.58 -24.73
CA PHE A 472 -15.26 21.84 -24.55
C PHE A 472 -15.82 21.44 -25.92
N ALA A 473 -16.60 20.35 -25.97
CA ALA A 473 -17.36 19.91 -27.11
C ALA A 473 -18.76 19.47 -26.64
N LEU A 474 -19.80 19.87 -27.36
CA LEU A 474 -21.21 19.57 -27.03
C LEU A 474 -21.77 18.57 -28.06
N TYR A 475 -22.42 17.53 -27.59
CA TYR A 475 -23.10 16.52 -28.41
C TYR A 475 -24.57 16.46 -28.05
N ASP A 476 -25.41 16.33 -29.06
CA ASP A 476 -26.84 16.09 -28.94
C ASP A 476 -27.13 14.64 -29.25
N LEU A 477 -27.38 13.83 -28.23
CA LEU A 477 -27.51 12.37 -28.38
C LEU A 477 -28.85 11.93 -28.98
N GLU A 478 -29.82 12.82 -29.07
CA GLU A 478 -31.05 12.52 -29.78
C GLU A 478 -30.80 12.44 -31.29
N SER A 479 -30.09 13.42 -31.83
CA SER A 479 -29.77 13.51 -33.25
C SER A 479 -28.44 12.82 -33.63
N ASP A 480 -27.52 12.65 -32.65
CA ASP A 480 -26.19 12.05 -32.85
C ASP A 480 -25.81 11.14 -31.66
N PRO A 481 -26.44 9.98 -31.50
CA PRO A 481 -26.15 9.04 -30.40
C PRO A 481 -24.70 8.53 -30.40
N LEU A 482 -24.02 8.63 -31.57
CA LEU A 482 -22.64 8.19 -31.73
C LEU A 482 -21.61 9.29 -31.44
N GLN A 483 -22.04 10.49 -31.06
CA GLN A 483 -21.17 11.62 -30.68
C GLN A 483 -20.10 11.96 -31.75
N LYS A 484 -20.54 12.00 -33.02
CA LYS A 484 -19.69 12.32 -34.19
C LYS A 484 -19.56 13.82 -34.43
N LYS A 485 -20.62 14.61 -34.13
CA LYS A 485 -20.72 16.01 -34.46
C LYS A 485 -20.76 16.91 -33.23
N ASP A 486 -19.74 17.74 -33.07
CA ASP A 486 -19.75 18.82 -32.06
C ASP A 486 -20.69 19.93 -32.49
N VAL A 487 -21.75 20.17 -31.67
CA VAL A 487 -22.76 21.20 -31.88
C VAL A 487 -22.58 22.42 -30.98
N SER A 488 -21.44 22.59 -30.33
CA SER A 488 -21.18 23.70 -29.40
C SER A 488 -21.40 25.08 -30.02
N LYS A 489 -21.03 25.25 -31.31
CA LYS A 489 -21.24 26.48 -32.08
C LYS A 489 -22.69 26.67 -32.52
N GLN A 490 -23.42 25.59 -32.77
CA GLN A 490 -24.85 25.63 -33.20
C GLN A 490 -25.78 25.82 -31.99
N ARG A 491 -25.35 25.47 -30.79
CA ARG A 491 -26.14 25.54 -29.53
C ARG A 491 -25.37 26.34 -28.44
N PRO A 492 -24.97 27.61 -28.71
CA PRO A 492 -24.11 28.36 -27.82
C PRO A 492 -24.70 28.57 -26.42
N LYS A 493 -26.03 28.84 -26.31
CA LYS A 493 -26.69 29.01 -24.99
C LYS A 493 -26.63 27.73 -24.13
N VAL A 494 -26.85 26.57 -24.74
CA VAL A 494 -26.78 25.28 -24.06
C VAL A 494 -25.33 24.99 -23.66
N ASN A 495 -24.39 25.23 -24.58
CA ASN A 495 -22.97 25.00 -24.33
C ASN A 495 -22.47 25.83 -23.14
N GLU A 496 -22.75 27.15 -23.09
CA GLU A 496 -22.29 28.00 -21.98
C GLU A 496 -22.97 27.64 -20.64
N ARG A 497 -24.25 27.31 -20.65
CA ARG A 497 -24.95 26.85 -19.43
C ARG A 497 -24.37 25.58 -18.88
N LEU A 498 -24.18 24.56 -19.72
CA LEU A 498 -23.60 23.25 -19.28
C LEU A 498 -22.15 23.39 -18.91
N LYS A 499 -21.36 24.24 -19.58
CA LYS A 499 -19.97 24.53 -19.23
C LYS A 499 -19.88 25.16 -17.84
N LYS A 500 -20.72 26.18 -17.55
CA LYS A 500 -20.80 26.77 -16.20
C LYS A 500 -21.10 25.70 -15.15
N LYS A 501 -22.11 24.86 -15.40
CA LYS A 501 -22.51 23.80 -14.49
C LYS A 501 -21.40 22.73 -14.29
N LEU A 502 -20.70 22.35 -15.38
CA LEU A 502 -19.57 21.40 -15.28
C LEU A 502 -18.42 21.97 -14.44
N LEU A 503 -18.09 23.25 -14.61
CA LEU A 503 -17.03 23.91 -13.83
C LEU A 503 -17.40 24.00 -12.34
N GLU A 504 -18.65 24.30 -12.01
CA GLU A 504 -19.15 24.32 -10.63
C GLU A 504 -19.04 22.94 -9.97
N LEU A 505 -19.57 21.90 -10.64
CA LEU A 505 -19.52 20.52 -10.12
C LEU A 505 -18.08 19.97 -10.02
N TYR A 506 -17.23 20.30 -11.01
CA TYR A 506 -15.83 19.88 -10.98
C TYR A 506 -15.08 20.49 -9.79
N LYS A 507 -15.30 21.78 -9.53
CA LYS A 507 -14.73 22.48 -8.37
C LYS A 507 -15.20 21.85 -7.06
N ASP A 508 -16.49 21.65 -6.90
CA ASP A 508 -17.11 21.05 -5.71
C ASP A 508 -16.57 19.62 -5.44
N VAL A 509 -16.44 18.80 -6.49
CA VAL A 509 -15.84 17.46 -6.36
C VAL A 509 -14.39 17.53 -5.95
N LEU A 510 -13.60 18.47 -6.50
CA LEU A 510 -12.18 18.59 -6.15
C LEU A 510 -11.93 19.13 -4.74
N GLU A 511 -12.83 19.96 -4.22
CA GLU A 511 -12.77 20.46 -2.83
C GLU A 511 -12.97 19.35 -1.80
N ASP A 512 -13.84 18.39 -2.08
CA ASP A 512 -14.08 17.21 -1.22
C ASP A 512 -13.09 16.06 -1.48
N ALA A 513 -12.42 16.04 -2.63
CA ALA A 513 -11.49 15.01 -3.01
C ALA A 513 -10.23 15.04 -2.11
N PRO A 514 -9.84 13.91 -1.47
CA PRO A 514 -8.71 13.89 -0.55
C PRO A 514 -7.38 14.08 -1.27
N ASP A 515 -6.42 14.66 -0.54
CA ASP A 515 -5.01 14.57 -0.92
C ASP A 515 -4.45 13.27 -0.39
N TRP A 516 -3.96 12.43 -1.31
CA TRP A 516 -3.18 11.29 -0.89
C TRP A 516 -1.76 11.73 -0.58
N PRO A 517 -1.13 11.17 0.47
CA PRO A 517 0.28 11.39 0.68
C PRO A 517 0.98 11.04 -0.63
N VAL A 518 1.58 12.02 -1.26
CA VAL A 518 2.42 11.79 -2.42
C VAL A 518 3.61 10.99 -1.90
N VAL A 519 3.50 9.69 -1.97
CA VAL A 519 4.69 8.88 -2.16
C VAL A 519 5.15 9.29 -3.54
N ASP A 520 6.14 10.15 -3.61
CA ASP A 520 6.66 10.72 -4.86
C ASP A 520 7.15 9.58 -5.75
N ASN A 521 6.23 9.00 -6.52
CA ASN A 521 6.51 7.93 -7.49
C ASN A 521 7.21 8.49 -8.74
N ASN A 522 7.38 9.82 -8.81
CA ASN A 522 8.14 10.52 -9.85
C ASN A 522 9.49 11.07 -9.37
N ALA A 523 9.74 11.10 -8.08
CA ALA A 523 11.07 10.78 -7.64
C ALA A 523 11.17 9.26 -7.76
N GLY A 524 11.49 8.71 -8.92
CA GLY A 524 11.43 7.31 -9.33
C GLY A 524 10.95 6.43 -8.20
N GLY A 525 9.83 5.77 -8.35
CA GLY A 525 9.11 5.05 -7.29
C GLY A 525 10.05 4.51 -6.27
N GLN A 526 10.07 5.13 -5.10
CA GLN A 526 11.03 4.76 -4.08
C GLN A 526 10.60 3.42 -3.52
N SER A 527 11.05 2.38 -4.20
CA SER A 527 11.13 1.08 -3.55
C SER A 527 11.97 1.26 -2.27
N ILE A 528 11.87 0.35 -1.34
CA ILE A 528 12.84 0.28 -0.23
C ILE A 528 14.27 0.44 -0.78
N ALA A 529 14.52 -0.04 -2.01
CA ALA A 529 15.79 0.07 -2.72
C ALA A 529 16.21 1.51 -3.07
N ASP A 530 15.27 2.46 -3.23
CA ASP A 530 15.56 3.86 -3.58
C ASP A 530 15.70 4.77 -2.34
N ASN A 531 15.51 4.20 -1.16
CA ASN A 531 15.64 4.85 0.14
C ASN A 531 16.87 4.34 0.90
N TRP A 532 17.38 5.12 1.82
CA TRP A 532 18.38 4.68 2.80
C TRP A 532 17.72 4.62 4.19
N HIS A 533 16.75 3.70 4.34
CA HIS A 533 15.78 3.69 5.42
C HIS A 533 16.30 3.12 6.75
N GLN A 534 17.49 2.54 6.71
CA GLN A 534 18.19 1.98 7.87
C GLN A 534 19.70 2.19 7.73
N TRP A 535 20.46 1.96 8.80
CA TRP A 535 21.86 2.30 8.89
C TRP A 535 22.73 1.79 7.74
N ARG A 536 22.59 0.53 7.30
CA ARG A 536 23.38 -0.04 6.19
C ARG A 536 22.62 -0.06 4.85
N GLY A 537 21.62 0.82 4.71
CA GLY A 537 20.83 0.94 3.48
C GLY A 537 19.86 -0.20 3.22
N PRO A 538 19.24 -0.24 2.02
CA PRO A 538 18.12 -1.12 1.75
C PRO A 538 18.43 -2.61 1.84
N GLY A 539 19.66 -3.03 1.55
CA GLY A 539 20.11 -4.41 1.61
C GLY A 539 20.87 -4.78 2.89
N ASN A 540 20.96 -3.88 3.86
CA ASN A 540 21.79 -4.02 5.06
C ASN A 540 23.26 -4.39 4.79
N ASN A 541 23.77 -4.11 3.58
CA ASN A 541 25.11 -4.47 3.11
C ASN A 541 25.96 -3.27 2.69
N GLY A 542 25.46 -2.04 2.91
CA GLY A 542 26.13 -0.80 2.55
C GLY A 542 26.02 -0.39 1.09
N VAL A 543 25.18 -1.06 0.28
CA VAL A 543 25.05 -0.80 -1.16
C VAL A 543 23.64 -0.37 -1.53
N SER A 544 23.53 0.69 -2.33
CA SER A 544 22.33 1.03 -3.07
C SER A 544 22.49 0.59 -4.53
N ARG A 545 21.60 -0.26 -5.00
CA ARG A 545 21.59 -0.75 -6.40
C ARG A 545 20.93 0.24 -7.38
N THR A 546 20.26 1.26 -6.86
CA THR A 546 19.46 2.22 -7.64
C THR A 546 20.02 3.64 -7.56
N ALA A 547 20.90 3.94 -6.60
CA ALA A 547 21.47 5.27 -6.47
C ALA A 547 22.64 5.51 -7.45
N ASP A 548 22.74 6.76 -7.91
CA ASP A 548 23.85 7.27 -8.71
C ASP A 548 24.30 8.65 -8.17
N PRO A 549 24.96 8.67 -6.99
CA PRO A 549 25.38 9.93 -6.38
C PRO A 549 26.57 10.57 -7.10
N PRO A 550 26.87 11.86 -6.83
CA PRO A 550 27.91 12.58 -7.55
C PRO A 550 29.29 11.97 -7.35
N LEU A 551 30.14 12.11 -8.37
CA LEU A 551 31.54 11.70 -8.32
C LEU A 551 32.45 12.77 -7.69
N ARG A 552 32.18 14.06 -7.98
CA ARG A 552 33.00 15.18 -7.53
C ARG A 552 32.13 16.27 -6.91
N TRP A 553 32.61 16.81 -5.79
CA TRP A 553 31.98 17.94 -5.09
C TRP A 553 32.97 18.73 -4.25
N SER A 554 32.53 19.91 -3.85
CA SER A 554 33.20 20.80 -2.87
C SER A 554 32.13 21.63 -2.15
N GLU A 555 32.52 22.56 -1.29
CA GLU A 555 31.61 23.55 -0.72
C GLU A 555 30.92 24.45 -1.76
N GLU A 556 31.43 24.49 -3.00
CA GLU A 556 30.94 25.34 -4.10
C GLU A 556 30.33 24.56 -5.26
N LYS A 557 30.64 23.25 -5.39
CA LYS A 557 30.24 22.45 -6.53
C LYS A 557 29.45 21.22 -6.07
N ASN A 558 28.32 20.95 -6.74
CA ASN A 558 27.47 19.80 -6.49
C ASN A 558 26.96 19.69 -5.04
N LEU A 559 27.04 20.78 -4.28
CA LEU A 559 26.42 20.94 -2.97
C LEU A 559 25.00 21.47 -3.16
N ARG A 560 24.02 20.60 -3.03
CA ARG A 560 22.61 20.97 -3.18
C ARG A 560 22.14 21.84 -2.02
N TRP A 561 22.49 21.46 -0.80
CA TRP A 561 22.27 22.21 0.43
C TRP A 561 23.14 21.68 1.57
N LYS A 562 23.37 22.53 2.56
CA LYS A 562 23.87 22.15 3.86
C LYS A 562 23.00 22.78 4.95
N ALA A 563 22.67 22.03 5.98
CA ALA A 563 21.87 22.47 7.13
C ALA A 563 22.70 22.33 8.40
N GLU A 564 22.75 23.39 9.20
CA GLU A 564 23.42 23.37 10.50
C GLU A 564 22.65 22.48 11.48
N ILE A 565 23.37 21.67 12.26
CA ILE A 565 22.79 20.82 13.29
C ILE A 565 23.48 21.12 14.61
N GLN A 566 22.74 21.65 15.56
CA GLN A 566 23.21 21.86 16.91
C GLN A 566 23.44 20.57 17.66
N GLY A 567 24.40 20.52 18.57
CA GLY A 567 24.74 19.37 19.40
C GLY A 567 25.57 18.30 18.64
N THR A 568 25.68 17.13 19.22
CA THR A 568 26.51 16.04 18.72
C THR A 568 25.68 14.81 18.38
N GLY A 569 25.92 14.23 17.21
CA GLY A 569 25.29 12.99 16.77
C GLY A 569 26.20 12.25 15.78
N THR A 570 26.42 10.96 16.00
CA THR A 570 27.23 10.09 15.15
C THR A 570 26.40 9.03 14.44
N GLY A 571 25.09 9.02 14.65
CA GLY A 571 24.14 8.22 13.87
C GLY A 571 24.11 8.67 12.39
N SER A 572 24.05 7.71 11.48
CA SER A 572 23.96 7.97 10.03
C SER A 572 22.60 8.55 9.65
N PRO A 573 22.54 9.44 8.65
CA PRO A 573 21.27 9.94 8.13
C PRO A 573 20.42 8.80 7.58
N ILE A 574 19.11 8.88 7.81
CA ILE A 574 18.13 7.96 7.24
C ILE A 574 17.27 8.74 6.25
N VAL A 575 17.11 8.20 5.07
CA VAL A 575 16.36 8.83 3.98
C VAL A 575 15.13 8.01 3.64
N TRP A 576 13.98 8.65 3.71
CA TRP A 576 12.72 8.07 3.26
C TRP A 576 11.86 9.10 2.52
N GLY A 577 11.54 8.82 1.26
CA GLY A 577 10.76 9.75 0.44
C GLY A 577 11.45 11.09 0.30
N ASN A 578 10.74 12.13 0.67
CA ASN A 578 11.23 13.51 0.67
C ASN A 578 11.75 13.97 2.05
N LYS A 579 12.10 13.04 2.92
CA LYS A 579 12.50 13.33 4.30
C LYS A 579 13.87 12.73 4.59
N VAL A 580 14.66 13.45 5.40
CA VAL A 580 15.94 12.99 5.95
C VAL A 580 15.84 13.11 7.46
N PHE A 581 16.10 12.02 8.16
CA PHE A 581 16.03 11.96 9.62
C PHE A 581 17.44 11.83 10.21
N VAL A 582 17.71 12.58 11.25
CA VAL A 582 18.94 12.49 12.04
C VAL A 582 18.63 12.65 13.52
N THR A 583 19.49 12.10 14.37
CA THR A 583 19.44 12.27 15.82
C THR A 583 20.60 13.11 16.31
N THR A 584 20.41 13.90 17.37
CA THR A 584 21.47 14.71 17.99
C THR A 584 21.22 14.86 19.49
N ALA A 585 22.27 15.11 20.27
CA ALA A 585 22.20 15.40 21.71
C ALA A 585 22.82 16.75 21.98
N ILE A 586 22.07 17.61 22.65
CA ILE A 586 22.50 18.98 22.98
C ILE A 586 22.71 19.11 24.49
N ASN A 587 23.91 19.50 24.89
CA ASN A 587 24.18 19.87 26.30
C ASN A 587 23.45 21.17 26.61
N THR A 588 22.58 21.16 27.60
CA THR A 588 21.80 22.36 28.01
C THR A 588 22.57 23.31 28.88
N GLY A 589 23.73 22.91 29.41
CA GLY A 589 24.47 23.65 30.42
C GLY A 589 23.84 23.63 31.83
N ARG A 590 22.63 23.04 31.98
CA ARG A 590 21.96 22.96 33.30
C ARG A 590 22.64 21.88 34.14
N VAL A 591 23.31 22.32 35.24
CA VAL A 591 24.04 21.46 36.16
C VAL A 591 23.08 20.80 37.16
N ASP A 592 23.27 19.50 37.40
CA ASP A 592 22.69 18.80 38.54
C ASP A 592 23.68 18.85 39.72
N PRO A 593 23.41 19.62 40.77
CA PRO A 593 24.33 19.84 41.89
C PRO A 593 24.49 18.57 42.77
N SER A 594 23.65 17.58 42.63
CA SER A 594 23.77 16.30 43.36
C SER A 594 24.83 15.37 42.79
N LEU A 595 25.35 15.68 41.59
CA LEU A 595 26.36 14.86 40.90
C LEU A 595 27.75 15.46 41.00
N PRO A 596 28.81 14.62 41.07
CA PRO A 596 30.20 15.08 41.10
C PRO A 596 30.56 15.89 39.84
N LYS A 597 31.25 16.99 40.00
CA LYS A 597 31.79 17.74 38.86
C LYS A 597 32.74 16.85 38.04
N PRO A 598 32.82 17.03 36.71
CA PRO A 598 33.73 16.25 35.86
C PRO A 598 35.18 16.29 36.33
N GLU A 599 35.68 17.42 36.82
CA GLU A 599 37.04 17.61 37.35
C GLU A 599 37.29 16.80 38.63
N ASP A 600 36.31 16.60 39.49
CA ASP A 600 36.39 15.89 40.76
C ASP A 600 36.26 14.36 40.60
N GLN A 601 36.02 13.86 39.41
CA GLN A 601 35.84 12.44 39.14
C GLN A 601 37.16 11.70 38.95
N PRO A 602 37.24 10.43 39.34
CA PRO A 602 38.41 9.60 39.12
C PRO A 602 38.78 9.52 37.64
N GLU A 603 40.07 9.35 37.37
CA GLU A 603 40.55 9.13 36.01
C GLU A 603 40.06 7.81 35.49
N ARG A 604 39.49 7.83 34.30
CA ARG A 604 38.99 6.67 33.56
C ARG A 604 39.78 6.49 32.27
N VAL A 605 39.64 5.32 31.66
CA VAL A 605 40.25 5.01 30.35
C VAL A 605 39.84 6.08 29.33
N PHE A 606 40.79 6.55 28.54
CA PHE A 606 40.64 7.64 27.56
C PHE A 606 40.24 9.02 28.15
N GLY A 607 40.38 9.24 29.45
CA GLY A 607 40.01 10.47 30.12
C GLY A 607 38.50 10.75 30.16
N ILE A 608 37.67 9.70 30.01
CA ILE A 608 36.18 9.83 29.92
C ILE A 608 35.66 10.29 31.29
N LYS A 609 34.91 11.38 31.31
CA LYS A 609 34.19 11.89 32.47
C LYS A 609 32.68 11.69 32.29
N HIS A 610 31.99 11.44 33.42
CA HIS A 610 30.53 11.40 33.39
C HIS A 610 29.99 12.84 33.46
N PRO A 611 28.95 13.18 32.70
CA PRO A 611 28.38 14.54 32.77
C PRO A 611 27.64 14.76 34.09
N ASN A 612 27.67 15.99 34.57
CA ASN A 612 26.76 16.48 35.60
C ASN A 612 25.78 17.53 35.04
N THR A 613 25.75 17.69 33.73
CA THR A 613 24.83 18.58 33.01
C THR A 613 23.78 17.80 32.27
N SER A 614 22.58 18.36 32.17
CA SER A 614 21.51 17.72 31.40
C SER A 614 21.71 17.88 29.90
N TYR A 615 21.26 16.84 29.15
CA TYR A 615 21.25 16.82 27.70
C TYR A 615 19.80 16.67 27.19
N GLU A 616 19.52 17.33 26.10
CA GLU A 616 18.31 17.14 25.33
C GLU A 616 18.61 16.26 24.13
N MET A 617 17.87 15.13 24.03
CA MET A 617 17.94 14.19 22.91
C MET A 617 16.93 14.60 21.84
N PHE A 618 17.41 14.96 20.65
CA PHE A 618 16.57 15.45 19.56
C PHE A 618 16.43 14.44 18.43
N VAL A 619 15.23 14.37 17.88
CA VAL A 619 14.96 13.82 16.55
C VAL A 619 14.66 14.99 15.62
N LEU A 620 15.37 15.05 14.48
CA LEU A 620 15.23 16.11 13.48
C LEU A 620 14.82 15.50 12.15
N CYS A 621 13.93 16.19 11.44
CA CYS A 621 13.52 15.83 10.09
C CYS A 621 13.72 17.02 9.14
N PHE A 622 14.42 16.78 8.05
CA PHE A 622 14.68 17.76 7.01
C PHE A 622 13.98 17.38 5.69
N ASN A 623 13.57 18.39 4.93
CA ASN A 623 13.16 18.21 3.56
C ASN A 623 14.39 17.81 2.72
N ARG A 624 14.31 16.64 2.09
CA ARG A 624 15.39 16.03 1.28
C ARG A 624 15.88 16.92 0.15
N ASN A 625 14.98 17.72 -0.46
CA ASN A 625 15.32 18.51 -1.65
C ASN A 625 15.84 19.90 -1.30
N THR A 626 15.47 20.47 -0.16
CA THR A 626 15.76 21.86 0.20
C THR A 626 16.64 22.03 1.44
N GLY A 627 16.82 20.97 2.23
CA GLY A 627 17.53 21.04 3.53
C GLY A 627 16.77 21.82 4.61
N LYS A 628 15.53 22.30 4.32
CA LYS A 628 14.71 22.97 5.33
C LYS A 628 14.27 21.98 6.39
N GLU A 629 14.45 22.33 7.66
CA GLU A 629 13.89 21.56 8.75
C GLU A 629 12.37 21.56 8.66
N LEU A 630 11.76 20.37 8.71
CA LEU A 630 10.31 20.16 8.65
C LEU A 630 9.73 20.10 10.05
N TRP A 631 10.41 19.40 10.96
CA TRP A 631 10.05 19.29 12.36
C TRP A 631 11.23 18.81 13.20
N ARG A 632 11.15 19.10 14.51
CA ARG A 632 12.02 18.54 15.53
C ARG A 632 11.22 18.21 16.77
N ASP A 633 11.68 17.24 17.54
CA ASP A 633 11.13 16.91 18.86
C ASP A 633 12.25 16.62 19.86
N VAL A 634 12.05 17.06 21.10
CA VAL A 634 12.89 16.69 22.24
C VAL A 634 12.38 15.34 22.76
N ALA A 635 13.03 14.25 22.35
CA ALA A 635 12.64 12.91 22.76
C ALA A 635 12.75 12.76 24.30
N ARG A 636 13.85 13.22 24.89
CA ARG A 636 14.06 13.19 26.34
C ARG A 636 15.07 14.24 26.79
N THR A 637 14.88 14.76 28.01
CA THR A 637 15.87 15.59 28.73
C THR A 637 16.30 14.85 29.99
N LEU A 638 17.60 14.59 30.14
CA LEU A 638 18.16 13.93 31.32
C LEU A 638 19.67 14.25 31.50
N VAL A 639 20.21 13.98 32.66
CA VAL A 639 21.66 13.87 32.85
C VAL A 639 22.06 12.44 32.53
N PRO A 640 22.90 12.20 31.49
CA PRO A 640 23.37 10.86 31.18
C PRO A 640 24.14 10.24 32.35
N HIS A 641 23.84 9.00 32.67
CA HIS A 641 24.46 8.31 33.83
C HIS A 641 25.92 7.89 33.62
N GLU A 642 26.36 7.85 32.35
CA GLU A 642 27.75 7.58 31.95
C GLU A 642 28.22 8.55 30.87
N GLY A 643 29.56 8.74 30.76
CA GLY A 643 30.17 9.44 29.65
C GLY A 643 30.16 8.64 28.36
N HIS A 644 30.89 9.13 27.37
CA HIS A 644 31.14 8.43 26.11
C HIS A 644 32.57 8.74 25.60
N HIS A 645 33.03 7.88 24.68
CA HIS A 645 34.29 8.16 23.98
C HIS A 645 34.18 9.46 23.17
N ARG A 646 35.27 10.25 23.07
CA ARG A 646 35.28 11.55 22.35
C ARG A 646 34.84 11.53 20.89
N HIS A 647 34.78 10.36 20.26
CA HIS A 647 34.29 10.13 18.90
C HIS A 647 32.93 9.43 18.84
N ALA A 648 32.27 9.26 19.96
CA ALA A 648 30.88 8.84 20.09
C ALA A 648 29.98 9.99 20.55
N SER A 649 28.72 9.76 20.72
CA SER A 649 27.74 10.73 21.25
C SER A 649 26.59 9.98 21.96
N TYR A 650 25.73 10.70 22.67
CA TYR A 650 24.48 10.15 23.21
C TYR A 650 23.42 9.90 22.10
N ALA A 651 23.71 10.26 20.85
CA ALA A 651 22.91 10.03 19.65
C ALA A 651 23.75 9.27 18.61
N SER A 652 24.34 8.10 18.99
CA SER A 652 25.18 7.30 18.10
C SER A 652 24.40 6.29 17.28
N ALA A 653 23.26 5.80 17.74
CA ALA A 653 22.40 4.91 16.97
C ALA A 653 21.75 5.64 15.79
N SER A 654 21.74 5.02 14.62
CA SER A 654 20.98 5.48 13.47
C SER A 654 19.50 5.15 13.64
N ALA A 655 18.62 6.03 13.21
CA ALA A 655 17.18 5.74 13.20
C ALA A 655 16.84 4.62 12.19
N TYR A 656 15.64 4.10 12.28
CA TYR A 656 15.06 3.20 11.29
C TYR A 656 13.71 3.78 10.82
N CYS A 657 13.42 3.74 9.52
CA CYS A 657 12.13 4.15 8.96
C CYS A 657 11.50 2.97 8.20
N ASP A 658 10.28 2.57 8.59
CA ASP A 658 9.54 1.49 7.93
C ASP A 658 8.61 1.98 6.81
N GLY A 659 8.56 3.32 6.59
CA GLY A 659 7.68 3.98 5.63
C GLY A 659 6.40 4.56 6.24
N GLU A 660 6.05 4.20 7.46
CA GLU A 660 4.94 4.75 8.25
C GLU A 660 5.44 5.48 9.49
N ARG A 661 6.52 4.96 10.09
CA ARG A 661 7.08 5.43 11.36
C ARG A 661 8.59 5.55 11.30
N VAL A 662 9.12 6.39 12.17
CA VAL A 662 10.55 6.53 12.43
C VAL A 662 10.82 6.09 13.86
N TYR A 663 11.76 5.17 14.01
CA TYR A 663 12.17 4.62 15.29
C TYR A 663 13.56 5.15 15.65
N CYS A 664 13.66 5.82 16.79
CA CYS A 664 14.87 6.47 17.26
C CYS A 664 15.28 5.88 18.61
N TRP A 665 16.48 5.39 18.71
CA TRP A 665 17.02 4.84 19.95
C TRP A 665 18.19 5.68 20.46
N PHE A 666 18.10 6.13 21.72
CA PHE A 666 19.13 6.91 22.41
C PHE A 666 19.76 6.11 23.55
N GLY A 667 19.99 4.80 23.34
CA GLY A 667 20.56 3.94 24.36
C GLY A 667 19.77 3.94 25.65
N SER A 668 20.42 4.19 26.76
CA SER A 668 19.81 4.31 28.09
C SER A 668 18.88 5.51 28.28
N ALA A 669 18.82 6.44 27.34
CA ALA A 669 17.81 7.50 27.35
C ALA A 669 16.45 7.05 26.78
N GLY A 670 16.39 5.87 26.15
CA GLY A 670 15.13 5.26 25.72
C GLY A 670 14.96 5.08 24.22
N MET A 671 13.85 4.47 23.86
CA MET A 671 13.40 4.21 22.49
C MET A 671 12.12 4.99 22.21
N PHE A 672 12.03 5.58 21.03
CA PHE A 672 10.93 6.48 20.63
C PHE A 672 10.45 6.16 19.21
N ALA A 673 9.15 6.22 19.00
CA ALA A 673 8.56 6.12 17.67
C ALA A 673 7.77 7.38 17.32
N TYR A 674 7.91 7.79 16.07
CA TYR A 674 7.25 8.97 15.51
C TYR A 674 6.52 8.63 14.22
N SER A 675 5.42 9.34 13.92
CA SER A 675 4.91 9.40 12.55
C SER A 675 5.92 10.15 11.67
N LEU A 676 5.82 9.98 10.34
CA LEU A 676 6.68 10.72 9.41
C LEU A 676 6.54 12.25 9.53
N ASP A 677 5.43 12.73 10.11
CA ASP A 677 5.17 14.15 10.31
C ASP A 677 5.54 14.67 11.72
N GLY A 678 6.24 13.85 12.51
CA GLY A 678 6.85 14.26 13.78
C GLY A 678 5.96 14.11 15.01
N LYS A 679 4.78 13.48 14.88
CA LYS A 679 3.95 13.15 16.05
C LYS A 679 4.58 11.97 16.77
N ARG A 680 4.94 12.14 18.07
CA ARG A 680 5.37 11.04 18.93
C ARG A 680 4.20 10.07 19.11
N LEU A 681 4.45 8.80 18.83
CA LEU A 681 3.44 7.72 18.89
C LEU A 681 3.54 6.95 20.18
N TRP A 682 4.76 6.59 20.58
CA TRP A 682 5.07 5.92 21.83
C TRP A 682 6.54 6.12 22.23
N GLU A 683 6.85 5.87 23.50
CA GLU A 683 8.21 5.85 24.05
C GLU A 683 8.38 4.69 25.03
N ARG A 684 9.62 4.22 25.17
CA ARG A 684 10.00 3.16 26.10
C ARG A 684 11.28 3.51 26.83
N ASP A 685 11.26 3.37 28.14
CA ASP A 685 12.46 3.29 28.95
C ASP A 685 12.99 1.86 28.92
N LEU A 686 14.24 1.69 28.55
CA LEU A 686 14.91 0.37 28.45
C LEU A 686 15.88 0.12 29.63
N GLY A 687 15.91 1.03 30.61
CA GLY A 687 16.83 1.00 31.72
C GLY A 687 18.26 1.40 31.34
N ARG A 688 19.12 1.52 32.36
CA ARG A 688 20.53 1.95 32.22
C ARG A 688 21.42 0.80 31.85
N ALA A 689 22.22 0.94 30.78
CA ALA A 689 23.30 0.02 30.45
C ALA A 689 24.61 0.42 31.18
N LYS A 690 25.42 -0.52 31.62
CA LYS A 690 26.77 -0.27 32.11
C LYS A 690 27.77 -0.60 31.02
N VAL A 691 28.21 0.38 30.27
CA VAL A 691 29.11 0.17 29.13
C VAL A 691 30.57 0.11 29.64
N GLY A 692 31.32 -0.91 29.22
CA GLY A 692 32.71 -1.06 29.61
C GLY A 692 33.56 0.14 29.22
N ALA A 693 34.37 0.63 30.19
CA ALA A 693 35.16 1.85 30.05
C ALA A 693 34.32 3.11 29.66
N SER A 694 33.00 3.09 29.86
CA SER A 694 32.10 4.21 29.52
C SER A 694 32.25 4.68 28.05
N LEU A 695 32.45 3.75 27.12
CA LEU A 695 32.69 4.07 25.69
C LEU A 695 31.44 4.58 24.97
N GLY A 696 30.25 4.44 25.56
CA GLY A 696 28.95 4.80 25.00
C GLY A 696 28.22 3.64 24.30
N GLU A 697 26.92 3.78 24.10
CA GLU A 697 26.06 2.83 23.40
C GLU A 697 26.01 3.17 21.89
N GLY A 698 25.91 2.18 20.97
CA GLY A 698 26.01 2.47 19.54
C GLY A 698 25.34 1.48 18.58
N SER A 699 24.74 0.39 19.05
CA SER A 699 23.93 -0.49 18.18
C SER A 699 22.68 0.26 17.67
N SER A 700 22.24 -0.01 16.45
CA SER A 700 21.03 0.59 15.88
C SER A 700 19.85 -0.37 15.92
N PRO A 701 18.59 0.13 16.00
CA PRO A 701 17.42 -0.74 15.93
C PRO A 701 17.27 -1.32 14.53
N VAL A 702 16.74 -2.53 14.44
CA VAL A 702 16.35 -3.18 13.19
C VAL A 702 14.85 -3.46 13.25
N VAL A 703 14.11 -3.21 12.16
CA VAL A 703 12.68 -3.51 12.11
C VAL A 703 12.41 -4.52 11.01
N HIS A 704 11.68 -5.58 11.35
CA HIS A 704 11.26 -6.61 10.41
C HIS A 704 9.88 -7.14 10.81
N ASP A 705 8.97 -7.24 9.83
CA ASP A 705 7.59 -7.74 10.00
C ASP A 705 6.85 -7.15 11.20
N GLY A 706 6.95 -5.81 11.37
CA GLY A 706 6.27 -5.10 12.44
C GLY A 706 6.89 -5.31 13.84
N LYS A 707 8.10 -5.87 13.90
CA LYS A 707 8.87 -6.10 15.14
C LYS A 707 10.15 -5.29 15.13
N ILE A 708 10.49 -4.68 16.28
CA ILE A 708 11.75 -3.96 16.51
C ILE A 708 12.67 -4.86 17.28
N ILE A 709 13.89 -5.03 16.79
CA ILE A 709 14.94 -5.82 17.42
C ILE A 709 16.00 -4.87 17.96
N ILE A 710 16.32 -4.99 19.24
CA ILE A 710 17.38 -4.27 19.93
C ILE A 710 18.33 -5.23 20.61
N VAL A 711 19.63 -5.02 20.42
CA VAL A 711 20.70 -5.75 21.09
C VAL A 711 21.45 -4.80 21.99
N ARG A 712 21.56 -5.13 23.28
CA ARG A 712 22.25 -4.32 24.32
C ARG A 712 23.32 -5.17 24.99
N ASP A 713 24.49 -5.26 24.37
CA ASP A 713 25.63 -5.98 24.89
C ASP A 713 26.55 -5.00 25.67
N HIS A 714 26.66 -5.17 26.99
CA HIS A 714 27.40 -4.28 27.88
C HIS A 714 27.99 -5.01 29.11
N ALA A 715 28.73 -4.33 29.96
CA ALA A 715 29.39 -4.93 31.12
C ALA A 715 28.46 -5.36 32.27
N GLY A 716 27.18 -4.95 32.21
CA GLY A 716 26.11 -5.48 33.07
C GLY A 716 25.45 -6.71 32.42
N GLN A 717 24.16 -6.95 32.70
CA GLN A 717 23.40 -8.02 32.07
C GLN A 717 23.04 -7.65 30.63
N SER A 718 23.70 -8.26 29.69
CA SER A 718 23.41 -8.09 28.26
C SER A 718 22.10 -8.72 27.87
N THR A 719 21.39 -8.11 26.89
CA THR A 719 20.05 -8.57 26.45
C THR A 719 19.87 -8.40 24.96
N ILE A 720 18.98 -9.25 24.40
CA ILE A 720 18.30 -9.02 23.12
C ILE A 720 16.81 -8.91 23.40
N GLU A 721 16.16 -7.92 22.83
CA GLU A 721 14.74 -7.66 23.03
C GLU A 721 14.05 -7.44 21.69
N VAL A 722 12.89 -8.06 21.52
CA VAL A 722 11.99 -7.85 20.37
C VAL A 722 10.72 -7.23 20.89
N MET A 723 10.32 -6.12 20.25
CA MET A 723 9.16 -5.32 20.62
C MET A 723 8.20 -5.18 19.44
N ASP A 724 6.93 -5.01 19.73
CA ASP A 724 5.93 -4.63 18.72
C ASP A 724 6.19 -3.20 18.23
N ALA A 725 6.32 -3.03 16.92
CA ALA A 725 6.61 -1.74 16.31
C ALA A 725 5.45 -0.74 16.43
N SER A 726 4.22 -1.21 16.68
CA SER A 726 3.04 -0.36 16.77
C SER A 726 2.92 0.40 18.09
N ASP A 727 3.35 -0.21 19.21
CA ASP A 727 3.18 0.32 20.57
C ASP A 727 4.43 0.22 21.47
N GLY A 728 5.50 -0.40 20.98
CA GLY A 728 6.75 -0.60 21.72
C GLY A 728 6.68 -1.67 22.81
N ARG A 729 5.60 -2.45 22.92
CA ARG A 729 5.46 -3.52 23.91
C ARG A 729 6.45 -4.66 23.62
N THR A 730 7.11 -5.17 24.67
CA THR A 730 7.99 -6.33 24.56
C THR A 730 7.20 -7.57 24.11
N ILE A 731 7.62 -8.19 23.01
CA ILE A 731 7.13 -9.49 22.57
C ILE A 731 7.89 -10.58 23.30
N TRP A 732 9.23 -10.50 23.25
CA TRP A 732 10.11 -11.36 24.06
C TRP A 732 11.42 -10.64 24.36
N LYS A 733 12.08 -11.08 25.45
CA LYS A 733 13.39 -10.60 25.87
C LYS A 733 14.19 -11.78 26.38
N LYS A 734 15.46 -11.86 25.98
CA LYS A 734 16.39 -12.92 26.41
C LYS A 734 17.67 -12.30 26.98
N ASP A 735 18.15 -12.87 28.03
CA ASP A 735 19.46 -12.57 28.57
C ASP A 735 20.56 -13.14 27.67
N ARG A 736 21.69 -12.44 27.63
CA ARG A 736 22.87 -12.84 26.83
C ARG A 736 24.09 -12.88 27.72
N ASP A 737 24.92 -13.87 27.54
CA ASP A 737 26.24 -14.06 28.20
C ASP A 737 27.34 -13.29 27.42
N GLU A 738 27.04 -12.08 26.94
CA GLU A 738 27.97 -11.27 26.18
C GLU A 738 28.50 -10.10 27.02
N LYS A 739 29.69 -9.64 26.62
CA LYS A 739 30.29 -8.40 27.13
C LYS A 739 30.05 -7.30 26.11
N ASN A 740 30.76 -6.19 26.19
CA ASN A 740 30.59 -5.06 25.28
C ASN A 740 30.69 -5.46 23.80
N ALA A 741 29.64 -5.19 23.05
CA ALA A 741 29.60 -5.22 21.61
C ALA A 741 28.65 -4.12 21.10
N TRP A 742 28.90 -3.63 19.87
CA TRP A 742 28.16 -2.52 19.28
C TRP A 742 27.55 -2.88 17.91
N ALA A 743 27.67 -4.12 17.50
CA ALA A 743 27.17 -4.59 16.21
C ALA A 743 25.64 -4.50 16.14
N THR A 744 25.12 -3.93 15.08
CA THR A 744 23.69 -3.98 14.73
C THR A 744 23.34 -5.34 14.16
N PRO A 745 22.25 -6.01 14.58
CA PRO A 745 21.91 -7.34 14.11
C PRO A 745 21.53 -7.36 12.61
N ALA A 746 21.69 -8.51 11.97
CA ALA A 746 21.23 -8.76 10.62
C ALA A 746 20.04 -9.73 10.61
N ILE A 747 19.20 -9.63 9.59
CA ILE A 747 18.05 -10.51 9.37
C ILE A 747 18.35 -11.46 8.21
N ALA A 748 18.02 -12.74 8.39
CA ALA A 748 18.11 -13.76 7.35
C ALA A 748 16.85 -14.61 7.29
N GLU A 749 16.50 -15.06 6.08
CA GLU A 749 15.36 -15.95 5.85
C GLU A 749 15.88 -17.32 5.44
N HIS A 750 15.44 -18.38 6.14
CA HIS A 750 15.77 -19.74 5.76
C HIS A 750 14.62 -20.71 6.08
N ASN A 751 14.18 -21.48 5.08
CA ASN A 751 13.13 -22.49 5.20
C ASN A 751 11.82 -21.96 5.86
N GLY A 752 11.47 -20.71 5.60
CA GLY A 752 10.27 -20.08 6.15
C GLY A 752 10.41 -19.55 7.58
N ALA A 753 11.58 -19.67 8.19
CA ALA A 753 11.92 -19.08 9.49
C ALA A 753 12.76 -17.80 9.29
N THR A 754 12.44 -16.76 10.03
CA THR A 754 13.23 -15.52 10.08
C THR A 754 14.24 -15.58 11.22
N GLN A 755 15.51 -15.43 10.88
CA GLN A 755 16.64 -15.46 11.83
C GLN A 755 17.12 -14.05 12.15
N VAL A 756 17.37 -13.77 13.43
CA VAL A 756 18.07 -12.57 13.90
C VAL A 756 19.51 -12.95 14.25
N ILE A 757 20.47 -12.47 13.46
CA ILE A 757 21.87 -12.83 13.62
C ILE A 757 22.63 -11.69 14.29
N THR A 758 23.27 -12.00 15.42
CA THR A 758 24.04 -11.06 16.23
C THR A 758 25.52 -11.46 16.26
N ALA A 759 26.41 -10.49 16.09
CA ALA A 759 27.84 -10.68 16.24
C ALA A 759 28.32 -10.03 17.55
N ALA A 760 28.95 -10.78 18.41
CA ALA A 760 29.45 -10.32 19.71
C ALA A 760 30.78 -10.93 20.10
N SER A 761 31.32 -10.54 21.26
CA SER A 761 32.69 -10.91 21.68
C SER A 761 32.88 -12.39 21.95
N ASN A 762 31.84 -13.07 22.48
CA ASN A 762 31.96 -14.50 22.80
C ASN A 762 31.49 -15.34 21.61
N ARG A 763 30.32 -15.00 21.04
CA ARG A 763 29.70 -15.82 19.99
C ARG A 763 28.96 -14.98 18.96
N VAL A 764 28.91 -15.49 17.74
CA VAL A 764 27.86 -15.19 16.78
C VAL A 764 26.65 -16.06 17.12
N ARG A 765 25.44 -15.47 17.21
CA ARG A 765 24.20 -16.22 17.49
C ARG A 765 23.13 -15.89 16.51
N SER A 766 22.37 -16.90 16.12
CA SER A 766 21.13 -16.79 15.38
C SER A 766 19.96 -17.11 16.28
N TYR A 767 19.00 -16.20 16.35
CA TYR A 767 17.75 -16.36 17.10
C TYR A 767 16.59 -16.47 16.13
N ASP A 768 15.62 -17.30 16.45
CA ASP A 768 14.30 -17.27 15.78
C ASP A 768 13.56 -15.99 16.16
N LEU A 769 13.11 -15.23 15.18
CA LEU A 769 12.46 -13.93 15.41
C LEU A 769 11.15 -14.05 16.19
N GLU A 770 10.40 -15.17 16.05
CA GLU A 770 9.11 -15.34 16.68
C GLU A 770 9.23 -15.80 18.14
N SER A 771 10.12 -16.76 18.41
CA SER A 771 10.26 -17.38 19.73
C SER A 771 11.41 -16.83 20.57
N GLY A 772 12.41 -16.22 19.95
CA GLY A 772 13.65 -15.84 20.62
C GLY A 772 14.58 -17.01 20.98
N GLU A 773 14.29 -18.21 20.52
CA GLU A 773 15.15 -19.38 20.75
C GLU A 773 16.39 -19.33 19.86
N ILE A 774 17.52 -19.80 20.39
CA ILE A 774 18.77 -19.87 19.62
C ILE A 774 18.67 -21.03 18.63
N ILE A 775 18.78 -20.70 17.33
CA ILE A 775 18.82 -21.71 16.27
C ILE A 775 20.21 -22.30 16.15
N TRP A 776 21.23 -21.44 16.12
CA TRP A 776 22.63 -21.84 16.06
C TRP A 776 23.55 -20.76 16.66
N HIS A 777 24.75 -21.15 17.00
CA HIS A 777 25.85 -20.26 17.39
C HIS A 777 27.18 -20.72 16.81
N ALA A 778 28.15 -19.79 16.71
CA ALA A 778 29.53 -20.06 16.33
C ALA A 778 30.48 -19.19 17.15
N GLU A 779 31.67 -19.71 17.41
CA GLU A 779 32.80 -19.03 18.07
C GLU A 779 33.80 -18.51 17.03
N GLY A 780 34.79 -17.71 17.45
CA GLY A 780 35.91 -17.29 16.60
C GLY A 780 36.04 -15.79 16.35
N LEU A 781 35.15 -14.93 16.91
CA LEU A 781 35.35 -13.48 16.95
C LEU A 781 36.24 -13.07 18.11
N THR A 782 36.74 -11.84 18.07
CA THR A 782 37.58 -11.23 19.13
C THR A 782 36.78 -10.18 19.91
N GLY A 783 37.33 -9.71 21.04
CA GLY A 783 36.65 -8.79 21.95
C GLY A 783 36.24 -7.47 21.30
N ASN A 784 35.22 -6.81 21.88
CA ASN A 784 34.67 -5.51 21.44
C ASN A 784 34.19 -5.48 19.97
N CYS A 785 33.34 -6.44 19.60
CA CYS A 785 32.79 -6.55 18.24
C CYS A 785 31.95 -5.33 17.92
N THR A 786 32.32 -4.61 16.85
CA THR A 786 31.61 -3.39 16.39
C THR A 786 31.04 -3.56 14.98
N PRO A 787 31.76 -4.18 14.01
CA PRO A 787 31.24 -4.37 12.67
C PRO A 787 29.98 -5.23 12.66
N SER A 788 28.96 -4.74 11.94
CA SER A 788 27.68 -5.46 11.82
C SER A 788 27.79 -6.63 10.83
N PRO A 789 27.11 -7.75 11.08
CA PRO A 789 27.07 -8.88 10.16
C PRO A 789 26.38 -8.51 8.83
N ILE A 790 26.84 -9.14 7.75
CA ILE A 790 26.21 -9.04 6.42
C ILE A 790 25.74 -10.42 6.00
N VAL A 791 24.50 -10.55 5.56
CA VAL A 791 23.92 -11.78 5.01
C VAL A 791 23.91 -11.73 3.48
N ASP A 792 24.39 -12.81 2.85
CA ASP A 792 24.28 -13.02 1.41
C ASP A 792 23.81 -14.45 1.13
N GLY A 793 22.58 -14.58 0.66
CA GLY A 793 21.95 -15.87 0.41
C GLY A 793 21.92 -16.74 1.68
N LYS A 794 22.73 -17.82 1.70
CA LYS A 794 22.79 -18.79 2.81
C LYS A 794 24.02 -18.62 3.71
N VAL A 795 24.74 -17.51 3.59
CA VAL A 795 25.97 -17.26 4.36
C VAL A 795 25.85 -15.90 5.06
N VAL A 796 26.33 -15.85 6.30
CA VAL A 796 26.55 -14.60 7.03
C VAL A 796 28.02 -14.36 7.25
N TYR A 797 28.50 -13.16 7.00
CA TYR A 797 29.86 -12.70 7.22
C TYR A 797 29.92 -11.87 8.48
N CYS A 798 30.64 -12.35 9.48
CA CYS A 798 30.83 -11.69 10.77
C CYS A 798 32.31 -11.39 11.00
N MET A 799 32.61 -10.22 11.59
CA MET A 799 34.00 -9.84 11.77
C MET A 799 34.30 -9.05 13.05
N SER A 800 35.52 -9.03 13.44
CA SER A 800 36.07 -8.25 14.54
C SER A 800 37.51 -7.85 14.27
N GLY A 801 37.98 -6.70 14.84
CA GLY A 801 39.34 -6.18 14.61
C GLY A 801 39.97 -5.49 15.79
N TYR A 802 39.51 -5.80 17.02
CA TYR A 802 40.12 -5.33 18.27
C TYR A 802 40.72 -6.49 19.06
N LYS A 803 41.98 -6.34 19.49
CA LYS A 803 42.76 -7.41 20.17
C LYS A 803 42.84 -8.74 19.37
N GLY A 804 43.01 -8.62 18.06
CA GLY A 804 42.99 -9.70 17.08
C GLY A 804 42.14 -9.33 15.88
N TYR A 805 42.19 -10.14 14.84
CA TYR A 805 41.51 -9.99 13.59
C TYR A 805 40.74 -11.26 13.25
N SER A 806 39.46 -11.14 12.93
CA SER A 806 38.66 -12.30 12.49
C SER A 806 37.60 -11.88 11.53
N LEU A 807 37.45 -12.62 10.44
CA LEU A 807 36.31 -12.59 9.52
C LEU A 807 35.90 -14.03 9.28
N LEU A 808 34.62 -14.33 9.54
CA LEU A 808 34.05 -15.68 9.47
C LEU A 808 32.94 -15.69 8.43
N ALA A 809 32.95 -16.71 7.56
CA ALA A 809 31.82 -17.03 6.67
C ALA A 809 31.05 -18.21 7.27
N ILE A 810 29.85 -17.95 7.79
CA ILE A 810 29.08 -18.93 8.55
C ILE A 810 27.81 -19.30 7.76
N PRO A 811 27.53 -20.61 7.53
CA PRO A 811 26.26 -20.99 6.91
C PRO A 811 25.11 -20.79 7.88
N ILE A 812 24.05 -20.11 7.42
CA ILE A 812 22.82 -19.86 8.21
C ILE A 812 21.90 -21.09 8.29
N THR A 813 22.25 -22.17 7.66
CA THR A 813 21.44 -23.40 7.54
C THR A 813 21.62 -24.39 8.67
N GLY A 814 22.60 -24.17 9.55
CA GLY A 814 22.97 -25.06 10.66
C GLY A 814 22.01 -24.97 11.86
N LYS A 815 22.25 -25.85 12.83
CA LYS A 815 21.59 -25.87 14.14
C LYS A 815 22.57 -26.16 15.24
N GLY A 816 22.37 -25.59 16.43
CA GLY A 816 23.26 -25.79 17.58
C GLY A 816 24.62 -25.11 17.37
N ASP A 817 25.72 -25.76 17.79
CA ASP A 817 27.07 -25.25 17.54
C ASP A 817 27.50 -25.53 16.08
N VAL A 818 27.76 -24.47 15.33
CA VAL A 818 28.18 -24.53 13.91
C VAL A 818 29.65 -24.08 13.73
N THR A 819 30.41 -23.98 14.78
CA THR A 819 31.82 -23.51 14.75
C THR A 819 32.66 -24.30 13.76
N ASP A 820 32.54 -25.62 13.75
CA ASP A 820 33.24 -26.50 12.80
C ASP A 820 32.69 -26.47 11.37
N SER A 821 31.53 -25.82 11.18
CA SER A 821 30.87 -25.62 9.87
C SER A 821 31.22 -24.29 9.19
N ILE A 822 32.10 -23.49 9.79
CA ILE A 822 32.58 -22.23 9.19
C ILE A 822 33.25 -22.57 7.85
N LEU A 823 32.75 -21.94 6.77
CA LEU A 823 33.16 -22.23 5.39
C LEU A 823 34.63 -21.83 5.14
N TRP A 824 34.98 -20.66 5.63
CA TRP A 824 36.33 -20.10 5.58
C TRP A 824 36.47 -18.95 6.60
N LYS A 825 37.72 -18.61 6.93
CA LYS A 825 38.07 -17.52 7.83
C LYS A 825 39.27 -16.72 7.34
N VAL A 826 39.29 -15.40 7.69
CA VAL A 826 40.43 -14.52 7.45
C VAL A 826 40.88 -13.93 8.79
N GLU A 827 42.13 -14.02 9.12
CA GLU A 827 42.71 -13.65 10.45
C GLU A 827 43.64 -12.44 10.41
N ARG A 828 43.54 -11.60 9.34
CA ARG A 828 44.35 -10.37 9.22
C ARG A 828 43.59 -9.30 8.47
N GLY A 829 43.78 -8.02 8.85
CA GLY A 829 43.30 -6.87 8.09
C GLY A 829 41.81 -6.58 8.22
N THR A 830 41.14 -7.10 9.25
CA THR A 830 39.70 -6.86 9.48
C THR A 830 39.44 -5.54 10.22
N PRO A 831 38.27 -4.96 10.06
CA PRO A 831 37.93 -3.66 10.65
C PRO A 831 37.63 -3.75 12.16
N TYR A 832 37.88 -2.64 12.88
CA TYR A 832 37.45 -2.50 14.29
C TYR A 832 36.12 -1.76 14.39
N VAL A 833 36.02 -0.50 13.91
CA VAL A 833 34.78 0.29 13.98
C VAL A 833 33.97 0.24 12.68
N PRO A 834 34.55 0.46 11.48
CA PRO A 834 33.80 0.43 10.24
C PRO A 834 33.21 -0.96 9.96
N SER A 835 31.93 -1.02 9.53
CA SER A 835 31.34 -2.24 9.00
C SER A 835 31.74 -2.42 7.53
N PRO A 836 31.79 -3.67 7.04
CA PRO A 836 32.14 -3.97 5.66
C PRO A 836 31.09 -3.49 4.67
N ILE A 837 31.43 -3.49 3.39
CA ILE A 837 30.50 -3.41 2.27
C ILE A 837 30.60 -4.68 1.44
N LEU A 838 29.47 -5.27 1.12
CA LEU A 838 29.38 -6.38 0.19
C LEU A 838 28.86 -5.88 -1.16
N TYR A 839 29.74 -5.90 -2.16
CA TYR A 839 29.42 -5.38 -3.47
C TYR A 839 29.83 -6.36 -4.59
N ASP A 840 28.82 -6.98 -5.22
CA ASP A 840 28.94 -7.94 -6.32
C ASP A 840 29.98 -9.06 -6.05
N GLY A 841 29.82 -9.75 -4.92
CA GLY A 841 30.63 -10.90 -4.53
C GLY A 841 31.98 -10.59 -3.88
N LEU A 842 32.30 -9.31 -3.66
CA LEU A 842 33.49 -8.86 -2.93
C LEU A 842 33.12 -8.17 -1.63
N LEU A 843 33.74 -8.59 -0.53
CA LEU A 843 33.72 -7.87 0.75
C LEU A 843 34.90 -6.90 0.80
N TYR A 844 34.61 -5.58 0.81
CA TYR A 844 35.60 -4.54 1.01
C TYR A 844 35.64 -4.16 2.49
N ILE A 845 36.81 -4.28 3.09
CA ILE A 845 37.06 -4.06 4.50
C ILE A 845 38.27 -3.14 4.72
N THR A 846 38.30 -2.44 5.85
CA THR A 846 39.45 -1.66 6.27
C THR A 846 40.17 -2.36 7.41
N GLN A 847 41.50 -2.19 7.49
CA GLN A 847 42.27 -2.73 8.63
C GLN A 847 42.06 -1.85 9.87
N ALA A 848 41.46 -2.37 10.92
CA ALA A 848 41.12 -1.62 12.14
C ALA A 848 40.36 -0.31 11.78
N ASN A 849 40.89 0.84 12.22
CA ASN A 849 40.36 2.18 11.86
C ASN A 849 41.31 2.94 10.92
N GLN A 850 42.10 2.21 10.13
CA GLN A 850 43.13 2.77 9.25
C GLN A 850 42.65 2.87 7.81
N ASN A 851 43.33 3.67 7.02
CA ASN A 851 43.14 3.82 5.59
C ASN A 851 43.82 2.70 4.77
N ILE A 852 43.76 1.49 5.25
CA ILE A 852 44.28 0.28 4.57
C ILE A 852 43.07 -0.59 4.19
N MET A 853 42.89 -0.84 2.91
CA MET A 853 41.79 -1.61 2.38
C MET A 853 42.23 -3.02 1.96
N THR A 854 41.40 -4.00 2.25
CA THR A 854 41.46 -5.37 1.71
C THR A 854 40.12 -5.68 1.05
N SER A 855 40.09 -6.41 -0.06
CA SER A 855 38.89 -7.04 -0.54
C SER A 855 39.03 -8.56 -0.54
N VAL A 856 37.91 -9.23 -0.24
CA VAL A 856 37.85 -10.68 -0.08
C VAL A 856 36.73 -11.24 -0.98
N ASP A 857 37.04 -12.27 -1.77
CA ASP A 857 36.00 -12.98 -2.53
C ASP A 857 35.14 -13.82 -1.55
N VAL A 858 33.83 -13.64 -1.64
CA VAL A 858 32.88 -14.31 -0.73
C VAL A 858 32.79 -15.83 -0.94
N LYS A 859 33.29 -16.37 -2.08
CA LYS A 859 33.19 -17.78 -2.40
C LYS A 859 34.13 -18.62 -1.54
N ASP A 860 35.35 -18.13 -1.35
CA ASP A 860 36.43 -18.94 -0.74
C ASP A 860 37.29 -18.18 0.30
N GLY A 861 37.00 -16.89 0.52
CA GLY A 861 37.77 -16.04 1.42
C GLY A 861 39.12 -15.59 0.88
N SER A 862 39.41 -15.81 -0.41
CA SER A 862 40.64 -15.36 -1.05
C SER A 862 40.71 -13.85 -1.12
N ARG A 863 41.93 -13.31 -0.94
CA ARG A 863 42.16 -11.86 -1.03
C ARG A 863 42.33 -11.44 -2.49
N VAL A 864 41.49 -10.50 -2.93
CA VAL A 864 41.54 -9.91 -4.27
C VAL A 864 42.35 -8.62 -4.24
N ILE A 865 42.13 -7.73 -3.24
CA ILE A 865 43.00 -6.62 -2.91
C ILE A 865 43.64 -6.92 -1.56
N GLU A 866 44.97 -6.91 -1.49
CA GLU A 866 45.69 -7.25 -0.26
C GLU A 866 46.33 -6.03 0.40
N ARG A 867 45.67 -5.49 1.43
CA ARG A 867 46.16 -4.47 2.35
C ARG A 867 46.76 -3.25 1.66
N GLU A 868 46.03 -2.69 0.69
CA GLU A 868 46.46 -1.49 0.00
C GLU A 868 46.15 -0.21 0.79
N ARG A 869 47.09 0.73 0.85
CA ARG A 869 46.91 2.02 1.51
C ARG A 869 46.16 2.97 0.60
N LEU A 870 45.05 3.51 1.11
CA LEU A 870 44.23 4.46 0.39
C LEU A 870 44.87 5.88 0.46
N PRO A 871 45.17 6.50 -0.70
CA PRO A 871 45.86 7.77 -0.71
C PRO A 871 44.97 8.91 -0.23
N GLY A 872 45.54 9.84 0.53
CA GLY A 872 44.85 11.07 0.96
C GLY A 872 43.81 10.89 2.08
N LEU A 873 43.51 9.67 2.48
CA LEU A 873 42.62 9.41 3.61
C LEU A 873 43.36 9.34 4.94
N GLY A 874 42.73 9.86 5.98
CA GLY A 874 43.13 9.70 7.37
C GLY A 874 42.53 8.48 8.05
N GLY A 875 42.35 8.53 9.38
CA GLY A 875 41.67 7.48 10.13
C GLY A 875 40.18 7.44 9.85
N ILE A 876 39.63 6.23 9.75
CA ILE A 876 38.26 5.96 9.30
C ILE A 876 37.43 5.42 10.46
N TYR A 877 36.28 6.03 10.77
CA TYR A 877 35.24 5.50 11.67
C TYR A 877 33.95 5.20 10.92
N SER A 878 33.64 5.98 9.87
CA SER A 878 32.47 5.75 9.01
C SER A 878 32.63 4.45 8.23
N SER A 879 31.54 3.73 8.06
CA SER A 879 31.49 2.56 7.19
C SER A 879 31.42 2.97 5.73
N PRO A 880 32.14 2.33 4.80
CA PRO A 880 32.05 2.60 3.38
C PRO A 880 30.65 2.29 2.84
N VAL A 881 30.26 2.97 1.76
CA VAL A 881 28.99 2.75 1.05
C VAL A 881 29.25 2.67 -0.46
N GLY A 882 28.35 1.97 -1.18
CA GLY A 882 28.52 1.69 -2.60
C GLY A 882 27.27 1.98 -3.43
N ALA A 883 27.49 2.54 -4.65
CA ALA A 883 26.46 2.71 -5.67
C ALA A 883 27.10 2.94 -7.05
N ALA A 884 26.39 2.63 -8.13
CA ALA A 884 26.78 2.88 -9.52
C ALA A 884 28.22 2.45 -9.87
N GLY A 885 28.64 1.28 -9.35
CA GLY A 885 30.01 0.76 -9.58
C GLY A 885 31.10 1.48 -8.78
N ARG A 886 30.75 2.31 -7.80
CA ARG A 886 31.67 3.12 -7.00
C ARG A 886 31.56 2.80 -5.51
N ILE A 887 32.67 3.01 -4.78
CA ILE A 887 32.76 2.90 -3.33
C ILE A 887 33.17 4.26 -2.76
N TYR A 888 32.42 4.76 -1.80
CA TYR A 888 32.63 6.04 -1.12
C TYR A 888 33.17 5.77 0.27
N MET A 889 34.37 6.29 0.56
CA MET A 889 35.07 6.11 1.81
C MET A 889 35.34 7.47 2.45
N THR A 890 34.85 7.68 3.66
CA THR A 890 34.90 8.97 4.34
C THR A 890 35.85 8.91 5.52
N ASP A 891 36.81 9.82 5.63
CA ASP A 891 37.67 9.95 6.80
C ASP A 891 37.09 10.91 7.85
N ARG A 892 37.78 11.02 8.97
CA ARG A 892 37.37 11.89 10.07
C ARG A 892 37.64 13.37 9.86
N LYS A 893 38.36 13.76 8.79
CA LYS A 893 38.81 15.15 8.54
C LYS A 893 38.12 15.77 7.32
N GLY A 894 37.03 15.18 6.85
CA GLY A 894 36.24 15.73 5.76
C GLY A 894 36.61 15.22 4.38
N THR A 895 37.61 14.34 4.25
CA THR A 895 38.00 13.78 2.97
C THR A 895 37.07 12.60 2.64
N VAL A 896 36.54 12.59 1.40
CA VAL A 896 35.81 11.45 0.83
C VAL A 896 36.50 10.97 -0.43
N LEU A 897 37.01 9.76 -0.38
CA LEU A 897 37.61 9.09 -1.52
C LEU A 897 36.55 8.30 -2.26
N VAL A 898 36.47 8.45 -3.58
CA VAL A 898 35.58 7.66 -4.43
C VAL A 898 36.45 6.71 -5.25
N LEU A 899 36.23 5.43 -5.05
CA LEU A 899 36.95 4.34 -5.72
C LEU A 899 36.07 3.68 -6.78
N GLU A 900 36.69 3.20 -7.84
CA GLU A 900 36.04 2.22 -8.71
C GLU A 900 35.90 0.87 -8.00
N ARG A 901 34.75 0.24 -8.13
CA ARG A 901 34.58 -1.13 -7.64
C ARG A 901 35.36 -2.08 -8.57
N GLY A 902 36.22 -2.92 -8.03
CA GLY A 902 37.04 -3.82 -8.83
C GLY A 902 38.03 -4.63 -8.01
N SER A 903 38.97 -5.26 -8.70
CA SER A 903 40.03 -6.11 -8.14
C SER A 903 41.32 -5.35 -7.81
N GLU A 904 41.34 -4.03 -8.00
CA GLU A 904 42.45 -3.14 -7.68
C GLU A 904 41.95 -1.82 -7.08
N VAL A 905 42.80 -1.06 -6.39
CA VAL A 905 42.49 0.26 -5.85
C VAL A 905 42.61 1.29 -6.97
N LYS A 906 41.50 1.71 -7.55
CA LYS A 906 41.47 2.80 -8.54
C LYS A 906 40.69 3.99 -8.01
N VAL A 907 41.37 5.10 -7.78
CA VAL A 907 40.79 6.37 -7.30
C VAL A 907 40.14 7.11 -8.46
N LEU A 908 38.85 7.36 -8.36
CA LEU A 908 38.09 8.15 -9.34
C LEU A 908 38.00 9.62 -8.95
N ALA A 909 37.93 9.91 -7.65
CA ALA A 909 37.90 11.27 -7.13
C ALA A 909 38.30 11.31 -5.66
N THR A 910 38.88 12.47 -5.26
CA THR A 910 39.05 12.88 -3.88
C THR A 910 38.31 14.18 -3.66
N ASN A 911 37.40 14.20 -2.67
CA ASN A 911 36.55 15.33 -2.34
C ASN A 911 36.82 15.78 -0.90
N GLN A 912 36.63 17.08 -0.63
CA GLN A 912 36.87 17.67 0.68
C GLN A 912 35.71 18.57 1.07
N LEU A 913 35.25 18.43 2.34
CA LEU A 913 34.33 19.34 3.01
C LEU A 913 34.94 19.84 4.32
N ASP A 914 34.58 21.03 4.74
CA ASP A 914 35.08 21.65 5.99
C ASP A 914 34.22 21.18 7.18
N ASP A 915 34.30 19.89 7.50
CA ASP A 915 33.65 19.30 8.68
C ASP A 915 34.36 18.00 9.09
N ASN A 916 34.01 17.45 10.26
CA ASN A 916 34.51 16.16 10.73
C ASN A 916 33.39 15.09 10.60
N PHE A 917 33.72 13.91 10.06
CA PHE A 917 32.76 12.84 9.82
C PHE A 917 33.04 11.58 10.64
N HIS A 918 32.07 11.17 11.46
CA HIS A 918 32.04 9.91 12.20
C HIS A 918 30.88 9.03 11.73
N ALA A 919 29.80 9.62 11.29
CA ALA A 919 28.66 8.93 10.72
C ALA A 919 28.94 8.36 9.34
N SER A 920 28.32 7.23 8.98
CA SER A 920 28.41 6.66 7.64
C SER A 920 27.51 7.43 6.67
N PRO A 921 27.90 7.54 5.40
CA PRO A 921 27.06 8.20 4.38
C PRO A 921 25.76 7.46 4.11
N ALA A 922 24.76 8.17 3.57
CA ALA A 922 23.52 7.59 3.04
C ALA A 922 23.35 7.92 1.55
N LEU A 923 22.93 6.92 0.76
CA LEU A 923 22.81 7.04 -0.70
C LEU A 923 21.36 6.86 -1.12
N ALA A 924 20.75 7.86 -1.74
CA ALA A 924 19.37 7.77 -2.19
C ALA A 924 19.15 8.50 -3.52
N GLY A 925 18.78 7.78 -4.57
CA GLY A 925 18.63 8.34 -5.92
C GLY A 925 19.94 8.97 -6.42
N ARG A 926 19.91 10.25 -6.81
CA ARG A 926 21.10 10.96 -7.28
C ARG A 926 21.86 11.67 -6.14
N GLN A 927 21.51 11.43 -4.88
CA GLN A 927 21.98 12.20 -3.73
C GLN A 927 22.86 11.36 -2.81
N LEU A 928 23.90 12.01 -2.29
CA LEU A 928 24.74 11.55 -1.20
C LEU A 928 24.48 12.44 0.02
N PHE A 929 24.18 11.85 1.17
CA PHE A 929 23.99 12.57 2.43
C PHE A 929 25.14 12.26 3.39
N LEU A 930 25.73 13.31 3.94
CA LEU A 930 26.81 13.23 4.92
C LEU A 930 26.43 13.98 6.20
N ARG A 931 26.48 13.30 7.34
CA ARG A 931 26.33 13.92 8.67
C ARG A 931 27.70 14.24 9.22
N GLY A 932 28.07 15.52 9.18
CA GLY A 932 29.24 16.05 9.86
C GLY A 932 28.95 16.42 11.33
N MET A 933 29.95 16.89 12.04
CA MET A 933 29.78 17.37 13.43
C MET A 933 28.98 18.66 13.50
N ARG A 934 29.06 19.51 12.47
CA ARG A 934 28.37 20.82 12.39
C ARG A 934 27.17 20.80 11.44
N PHE A 935 27.26 20.07 10.32
CA PHE A 935 26.28 20.17 9.26
C PHE A 935 25.79 18.81 8.77
N LEU A 936 24.58 18.80 8.25
CA LEU A 936 24.08 17.77 7.34
C LEU A 936 24.21 18.29 5.89
N TYR A 937 24.87 17.52 5.06
CA TYR A 937 25.12 17.85 3.65
C TYR A 937 24.25 16.99 2.73
N CYS A 938 23.76 17.59 1.67
CA CYS A 938 23.19 16.89 0.51
C CYS A 938 23.97 17.25 -0.74
N LEU A 939 24.56 16.26 -1.37
CA LEU A 939 25.40 16.39 -2.56
C LEU A 939 24.69 15.76 -3.74
N GLU A 940 24.60 16.48 -4.87
CA GLU A 940 23.90 16.03 -6.08
C GLU A 940 24.57 16.61 -7.34
N GLU A 941 24.77 15.78 -8.37
CA GLU A 941 25.38 16.21 -9.64
C GLU A 941 24.51 17.25 -10.34
N GLY A 942 25.12 18.36 -10.77
CA GLY A 942 24.43 19.45 -11.44
C GLY A 942 23.58 20.34 -10.53
N ALA A 943 23.74 20.24 -9.23
CA ALA A 943 23.12 21.18 -8.30
C ALA A 943 23.75 22.57 -8.47
N LEU A 944 22.91 23.56 -8.82
CA LEU A 944 23.24 24.99 -8.78
C LEU A 944 22.80 25.53 -7.40
N ARG A 945 23.62 26.37 -6.81
CA ARG A 945 23.27 27.13 -5.59
C ARG A 945 22.11 28.07 -5.82
#